data_6729e41448d0c87001f1f9631f6aa974
#
_entry.id   6729e41448d0c87001f1f9631f6aa974
#
_cell.length_a   1.000
_cell.length_b   1.000
_cell.length_c   1.000
_cell.angle_alpha   90.00
_cell.angle_beta   90.00
_cell.angle_gamma   90.00
#
_symmetry.space_group_name_H-M   'P 1'
#
loop_
_entity.id
_entity.type
_entity.pdbx_description
1 polymer ?
#
loop_
_entity_poly.entity_id
_entity_poly.type
_entity_poly.pdbx_seq_one_letter_code
_entity_poly.pdbx_strand_id
1 'polypeptide(L)'
;MGQHIVLQGGVDYNPGIVAAFQSAYGDRVQVSPVFSISGAYGAALLAQEAVGDALSRFVGFDSPAKDAEDSRSAEIQKNIDFYKQADKLLLEGYTGKRDPRKKTVGVPFALMIHKFFPMTNAFFTSLGFNVVLTDPTSEETIRLAQKTAQGETCYPVKLIYGHMQQLIDQKVDYIFLPTIHTMKHEKSRVKHNYGCVYMQTAAVSIANALDIESKGITLLSPVFDFDFGQEAMASAMLGLSKILGIPKPFCAKALLSGAMAVRRHTAAVEKQGKALLATLRPDDKVLVLITRNYGVSDPILNMGIPELLLERGYKVITLSHLPGHALDISDEYDNLYYPFGQHILSGAKLIAHHPNLYAVYLTNHGCGPDTMLSHLFKQEMGDKPYLQIEVDEHFSNVGVITRIEAFLNSLQHRPAVALPTDFNIEQVDIHPCRLAQTPSPNVPLYLPAMGAYTPYLAAYFKQQGADPYELPHLTDDILSLGRAETSAKEYLPFPALLGSILAERKNDQTPAQFLIPQTQGAEADGQYARVIRAVLDRRKELNAQLVSPMLETLPEMAQNCDALFRALLAGDILYAAPADKRADISAQWDALPGWEQLHTAAREIGALLTKGRRIAAVGTPLCLTELDSGVLAALEAEGEQVLRAPLSEALWFLWKDNLDDNKPSAGWLDQMQRQMQTLGNELGAHSAFAEDAETLFLIADSALPNFSGGNGRYRYAKAVELSSRTNAVLTLAPRYENTAMILDMRGLHDACSAPLFQLSLDNDWDETAWSRLRSFLYYC
;
A
#
# COMPACT_ATOMS: atom_id res chain seq x y z
N MET A 1 -11.01 -24.36 7.52
CA MET A 1 -10.13 -24.98 8.55
C MET A 1 -10.19 -26.49 8.43
N GLY A 2 -9.07 -27.21 8.70
CA GLY A 2 -9.05 -28.67 8.70
C GLY A 2 -9.98 -29.31 9.73
N GLN A 3 -10.17 -30.63 9.64
CA GLN A 3 -11.02 -31.37 10.59
C GLN A 3 -10.42 -31.40 12.01
N HIS A 4 -9.11 -31.26 12.15
CA HIS A 4 -8.39 -31.22 13.42
C HIS A 4 -7.54 -29.96 13.53
N ILE A 5 -7.53 -29.40 14.73
CA ILE A 5 -6.71 -28.23 15.10
C ILE A 5 -5.73 -28.73 16.17
N VAL A 6 -4.47 -28.74 15.84
CA VAL A 6 -3.40 -29.15 16.78
C VAL A 6 -2.74 -27.89 17.32
N LEU A 7 -2.83 -27.68 18.62
CA LEU A 7 -2.08 -26.65 19.32
C LEU A 7 -0.68 -27.17 19.66
N GLN A 8 0.33 -26.30 19.48
CA GLN A 8 1.73 -26.63 19.77
C GLN A 8 2.58 -25.38 20.02
N GLY A 9 3.66 -25.54 20.76
CA GLY A 9 4.59 -24.46 21.07
C GLY A 9 4.33 -23.77 22.40
N GLY A 10 4.98 -22.63 22.64
CA GLY A 10 4.93 -21.93 23.93
C GLY A 10 3.55 -21.44 24.35
N VAL A 11 2.64 -21.27 23.40
CA VAL A 11 1.26 -20.81 23.64
C VAL A 11 0.46 -21.80 24.48
N ASP A 12 0.74 -23.09 24.35
CA ASP A 12 0.02 -24.17 25.06
C ASP A 12 0.36 -24.25 26.55
N TYR A 13 1.38 -23.51 27.02
CA TYR A 13 1.60 -23.31 28.46
C TYR A 13 0.54 -22.41 29.10
N ASN A 14 -0.27 -21.69 28.31
CA ASN A 14 -1.34 -20.85 28.83
C ASN A 14 -2.69 -21.61 28.78
N PRO A 15 -3.20 -22.14 29.92
CA PRO A 15 -4.43 -22.89 29.93
C PRO A 15 -5.66 -22.06 29.52
N GLY A 16 -5.59 -20.75 29.66
CA GLY A 16 -6.66 -19.84 29.21
C GLY A 16 -6.79 -19.81 27.68
N ILE A 17 -5.66 -19.81 26.97
CA ILE A 17 -5.67 -19.86 25.51
C ILE A 17 -6.18 -21.22 25.03
N VAL A 18 -5.69 -22.31 25.61
CA VAL A 18 -6.17 -23.69 25.30
C VAL A 18 -7.68 -23.78 25.51
N ALA A 19 -8.20 -23.30 26.65
CA ALA A 19 -9.62 -23.28 26.96
C ALA A 19 -10.43 -22.42 25.96
N ALA A 20 -9.92 -21.28 25.54
CA ALA A 20 -10.57 -20.43 24.53
C ALA A 20 -10.70 -21.16 23.18
N PHE A 21 -9.64 -21.82 22.72
CA PHE A 21 -9.71 -22.64 21.51
C PHE A 21 -10.68 -23.81 21.63
N GLN A 22 -10.66 -24.50 22.76
CA GLN A 22 -11.58 -25.61 23.03
C GLN A 22 -13.05 -25.14 23.10
N SER A 23 -13.29 -23.97 23.68
CA SER A 23 -14.63 -23.35 23.71
C SER A 23 -15.13 -22.99 22.30
N ALA A 24 -14.23 -22.49 21.44
CA ALA A 24 -14.60 -22.07 20.09
C ALA A 24 -14.76 -23.23 19.10
N TYR A 25 -13.95 -24.30 19.24
CA TYR A 25 -13.84 -25.36 18.23
C TYR A 25 -14.12 -26.77 18.75
N GLY A 26 -14.45 -26.93 20.04
CA GLY A 26 -14.81 -28.18 20.67
C GLY A 26 -13.76 -29.28 20.57
N ASP A 27 -14.22 -30.52 20.35
CA ASP A 27 -13.37 -31.73 20.28
C ASP A 27 -12.40 -31.73 19.06
N ARG A 28 -12.50 -30.77 18.19
CA ARG A 28 -11.55 -30.60 17.07
C ARG A 28 -10.18 -30.13 17.54
N VAL A 29 -10.07 -29.58 18.74
CA VAL A 29 -8.83 -29.03 19.29
C VAL A 29 -8.08 -30.12 20.05
N GLN A 30 -6.84 -30.36 19.67
CA GLN A 30 -5.92 -31.30 20.32
C GLN A 30 -4.65 -30.56 20.71
N VAL A 31 -4.22 -30.73 21.95
CA VAL A 31 -2.91 -30.25 22.40
C VAL A 31 -1.89 -31.35 22.16
N SER A 32 -0.80 -31.02 21.46
CA SER A 32 0.26 -31.97 21.21
C SER A 32 0.88 -32.43 22.55
N PRO A 33 1.05 -33.74 22.80
CA PRO A 33 1.73 -34.22 24.02
C PRO A 33 3.20 -33.80 24.12
N VAL A 34 3.77 -33.35 22.99
CA VAL A 34 5.15 -32.84 22.89
C VAL A 34 5.17 -31.35 22.50
N PHE A 35 4.12 -30.63 22.82
CA PHE A 35 3.96 -29.23 22.37
C PHE A 35 5.16 -28.34 22.69
N SER A 36 5.82 -28.52 23.80
CA SER A 36 6.98 -27.73 24.22
C SER A 36 8.27 -28.01 23.41
N ILE A 37 8.36 -29.16 22.77
CA ILE A 37 9.52 -29.60 22.01
C ILE A 37 9.15 -30.07 20.61
N SER A 38 7.95 -29.74 20.11
CA SER A 38 7.44 -30.23 18.84
C SER A 38 8.36 -29.95 17.64
N GLY A 39 9.03 -28.78 17.61
CA GLY A 39 10.03 -28.47 16.60
C GLY A 39 11.25 -29.38 16.65
N ALA A 40 11.80 -29.60 17.83
CA ALA A 40 12.95 -30.52 18.02
C ALA A 40 12.57 -31.97 17.74
N TYR A 41 11.37 -32.38 18.16
CA TYR A 41 10.85 -33.72 17.90
C TYR A 41 10.64 -33.97 16.40
N GLY A 42 10.04 -33.02 15.70
CA GLY A 42 9.85 -33.07 14.24
C GLY A 42 11.19 -33.12 13.49
N ALA A 43 12.16 -32.28 13.90
CA ALA A 43 13.51 -32.31 13.34
C ALA A 43 14.22 -33.67 13.56
N ALA A 44 14.05 -34.27 14.73
CA ALA A 44 14.59 -35.61 15.01
C ALA A 44 13.97 -36.68 14.12
N LEU A 45 12.67 -36.65 13.89
CA LEU A 45 11.99 -37.57 12.98
C LEU A 45 12.46 -37.43 11.54
N LEU A 46 12.58 -36.18 11.04
CA LEU A 46 13.10 -35.89 9.69
C LEU A 46 14.56 -36.34 9.56
N ALA A 47 15.38 -36.13 10.58
CA ALA A 47 16.75 -36.61 10.60
C ALA A 47 16.83 -38.13 10.60
N GLN A 48 15.96 -38.81 11.36
CA GLN A 48 15.87 -40.28 11.36
C GLN A 48 15.46 -40.82 9.97
N GLU A 49 14.49 -40.18 9.33
CA GLU A 49 14.04 -40.54 7.98
C GLU A 49 15.17 -40.34 6.95
N ALA A 50 15.90 -39.25 7.04
CA ALA A 50 17.01 -38.92 6.15
C ALA A 50 18.22 -39.88 6.32
N VAL A 51 18.50 -40.27 7.54
CA VAL A 51 19.63 -41.20 7.85
C VAL A 51 19.27 -42.65 7.55
N GLY A 52 17.98 -43.01 7.65
CA GLY A 52 17.52 -44.41 7.47
C GLY A 52 18.23 -45.36 8.44
N ASP A 53 18.72 -46.50 7.92
CA ASP A 53 19.44 -47.53 8.69
C ASP A 53 20.96 -47.26 8.84
N ALA A 54 21.43 -46.09 8.38
CA ALA A 54 22.84 -45.74 8.51
C ALA A 54 23.23 -45.48 9.96
N LEU A 55 24.40 -45.97 10.36
CA LEU A 55 24.95 -45.74 11.70
C LEU A 55 25.32 -44.26 11.84
N SER A 56 24.61 -43.54 12.70
CA SER A 56 24.95 -42.18 13.08
C SER A 56 26.02 -42.17 14.17
N ARG A 57 27.05 -41.34 13.99
CA ARG A 57 28.08 -41.10 14.99
C ARG A 57 28.16 -39.62 15.31
N PHE A 58 28.00 -39.27 16.57
CA PHE A 58 28.31 -37.93 17.03
C PHE A 58 29.84 -37.73 17.02
N VAL A 59 30.33 -36.81 16.22
CA VAL A 59 31.79 -36.55 16.05
C VAL A 59 32.32 -35.47 17.01
N GLY A 60 31.48 -34.91 17.88
CA GLY A 60 31.84 -33.83 18.80
C GLY A 60 31.64 -32.45 18.17
N PHE A 61 31.92 -31.43 18.97
CA PHE A 61 32.03 -30.05 18.52
C PHE A 61 33.53 -29.76 18.33
N ASP A 62 34.08 -30.11 17.16
CA ASP A 62 35.45 -29.74 16.86
C ASP A 62 35.53 -28.22 16.72
N SER A 63 36.28 -27.55 17.60
CA SER A 63 36.63 -26.14 17.39
C SER A 63 37.55 -26.06 16.17
N PRO A 64 37.29 -25.15 15.24
CA PRO A 64 38.20 -24.92 14.12
C PRO A 64 39.59 -24.55 14.63
N ALA A 65 40.64 -24.95 13.87
CA ALA A 65 42.01 -24.59 14.23
C ALA A 65 42.11 -23.06 14.41
N LYS A 66 42.92 -22.60 15.38
CA LYS A 66 43.02 -21.19 15.78
C LYS A 66 43.27 -20.23 14.59
N ASP A 67 44.14 -20.69 13.65
CA ASP A 67 44.41 -19.92 12.42
C ASP A 67 43.21 -19.81 11.48
N ALA A 68 42.32 -20.80 11.45
CA ALA A 68 41.07 -20.76 10.70
C ALA A 68 40.03 -19.83 11.38
N GLU A 69 40.01 -19.76 12.70
CA GLU A 69 39.17 -18.91 13.51
C GLU A 69 39.60 -17.43 13.37
N ASP A 70 40.91 -17.16 13.41
CA ASP A 70 41.46 -15.82 13.20
C ASP A 70 41.19 -15.34 11.77
N SER A 71 41.34 -16.17 10.75
CA SER A 71 41.05 -15.87 9.35
C SER A 71 39.55 -15.58 9.11
N ARG A 72 38.67 -16.38 9.72
CA ARG A 72 37.23 -16.20 9.68
C ARG A 72 36.81 -14.90 10.37
N SER A 73 37.38 -14.60 11.51
CA SER A 73 37.10 -13.34 12.25
C SER A 73 37.51 -12.11 11.44
N ALA A 74 38.64 -12.17 10.73
CA ALA A 74 39.08 -11.07 9.87
C ALA A 74 38.17 -10.89 8.64
N GLU A 75 37.65 -11.97 8.05
CA GLU A 75 36.69 -11.88 6.94
C GLU A 75 35.33 -11.32 7.40
N ILE A 76 34.83 -11.75 8.55
CA ILE A 76 33.62 -11.20 9.17
C ILE A 76 33.78 -9.70 9.40
N GLN A 77 34.90 -9.26 9.97
CA GLN A 77 35.15 -7.83 10.22
C GLN A 77 35.19 -7.03 8.91
N LYS A 78 35.80 -7.57 7.86
CA LYS A 78 35.80 -6.96 6.53
C LYS A 78 34.41 -6.82 5.96
N ASN A 79 33.53 -7.81 6.13
CA ASN A 79 32.15 -7.76 5.68
C ASN A 79 31.33 -6.72 6.47
N ILE A 80 31.56 -6.61 7.78
CA ILE A 80 30.95 -5.59 8.64
C ILE A 80 31.38 -4.19 8.20
N ASP A 81 32.69 -3.98 7.99
CA ASP A 81 33.23 -2.69 7.56
C ASP A 81 32.69 -2.27 6.19
N PHE A 82 32.57 -3.24 5.28
CA PHE A 82 31.95 -3.02 3.97
C PHE A 82 30.50 -2.56 4.12
N TYR A 83 29.67 -3.27 4.91
CA TYR A 83 28.27 -2.94 5.09
C TYR A 83 28.08 -1.54 5.72
N LYS A 84 28.81 -1.26 6.79
CA LYS A 84 28.77 0.01 7.52
C LYS A 84 29.33 1.20 6.72
N GLN A 85 30.04 0.93 5.64
CA GLN A 85 30.55 2.02 4.77
C GLN A 85 29.41 2.81 4.12
N ALA A 86 28.28 2.19 3.79
CA ALA A 86 27.12 2.89 3.23
C ALA A 86 26.55 3.91 4.22
N ASP A 87 26.46 3.57 5.53
CA ASP A 87 25.99 4.50 6.57
C ASP A 87 26.99 5.65 6.80
N LYS A 88 28.29 5.36 6.76
CA LYS A 88 29.32 6.39 6.83
C LYS A 88 29.22 7.37 5.67
N LEU A 89 28.94 6.90 4.46
CA LEU A 89 28.72 7.72 3.27
C LEU A 89 27.44 8.55 3.40
N LEU A 90 26.37 8.00 3.98
CA LEU A 90 25.11 8.72 4.22
C LEU A 90 25.31 9.91 5.13
N LEU A 91 26.16 9.79 6.17
CA LEU A 91 26.43 10.81 7.17
C LEU A 91 27.68 11.64 6.86
N GLU A 92 28.24 11.55 5.64
CA GLU A 92 29.46 12.28 5.28
C GLU A 92 29.27 13.80 5.47
N GLY A 93 30.20 14.42 6.18
CA GLY A 93 30.18 15.87 6.46
C GLY A 93 29.17 16.31 7.53
N TYR A 94 28.42 15.39 8.13
CA TYR A 94 27.57 15.69 9.26
C TYR A 94 28.39 15.69 10.56
N THR A 95 28.21 16.73 11.39
CA THR A 95 28.95 16.88 12.66
C THR A 95 28.09 16.84 13.90
N GLY A 96 26.78 17.10 13.78
CA GLY A 96 25.85 17.24 14.91
C GLY A 96 26.12 18.42 15.84
N LYS A 97 27.17 19.23 15.57
CA LYS A 97 27.55 20.37 16.42
C LYS A 97 26.60 21.53 16.24
N ARG A 98 26.21 22.16 17.34
CA ARG A 98 25.37 23.37 17.36
C ARG A 98 26.21 24.61 17.73
N ASP A 99 26.12 25.64 16.91
CA ASP A 99 26.56 27.00 17.24
C ASP A 99 25.33 27.74 17.82
N PRO A 100 25.35 28.20 19.07
CA PRO A 100 24.21 28.85 19.72
C PRO A 100 23.77 30.17 19.07
N ARG A 101 24.57 30.72 18.16
CA ARG A 101 24.25 31.94 17.40
C ARG A 101 23.47 31.65 16.13
N LYS A 102 23.32 30.40 15.75
CA LYS A 102 22.66 29.98 14.51
C LYS A 102 21.34 29.29 14.84
N LYS A 103 20.32 29.50 13.97
CA LYS A 103 19.09 28.75 14.02
C LYS A 103 19.34 27.28 13.70
N THR A 104 18.53 26.41 14.26
CA THR A 104 18.68 24.96 14.16
C THR A 104 17.55 24.35 13.36
N VAL A 105 17.91 23.58 12.36
CA VAL A 105 16.99 22.71 11.60
C VAL A 105 17.11 21.29 12.13
N GLY A 106 16.05 20.80 12.75
CA GLY A 106 15.90 19.41 13.16
C GLY A 106 15.45 18.54 11.98
N VAL A 107 16.04 17.38 11.85
CA VAL A 107 15.72 16.41 10.79
C VAL A 107 15.40 15.07 11.44
N PRO A 108 14.15 14.58 11.37
CA PRO A 108 13.82 13.25 11.88
C PRO A 108 14.49 12.19 11.00
N PHE A 109 15.27 11.29 11.61
CA PHE A 109 15.94 10.20 10.86
C PHE A 109 14.93 9.09 10.54
N ALA A 110 14.04 9.38 9.60
CA ALA A 110 12.92 8.54 9.23
C ALA A 110 12.63 8.62 7.72
N LEU A 111 11.95 7.64 7.19
CA LEU A 111 11.50 7.53 5.80
C LEU A 111 12.62 7.90 4.78
N MET A 112 12.31 8.86 3.91
CA MET A 112 13.20 9.27 2.82
C MET A 112 14.43 10.05 3.27
N ILE A 113 14.52 10.46 4.51
CA ILE A 113 15.73 11.08 5.04
C ILE A 113 16.92 10.11 4.95
N HIS A 114 16.71 8.82 5.12
CA HIS A 114 17.70 7.77 4.88
C HIS A 114 18.29 7.74 3.44
N LYS A 115 17.69 8.46 2.50
CA LYS A 115 18.22 8.68 1.14
C LYS A 115 18.68 10.12 0.93
N PHE A 116 17.90 11.09 1.42
CA PHE A 116 18.09 12.51 1.13
C PHE A 116 18.89 13.27 2.19
N PHE A 117 19.35 12.60 3.25
CA PHE A 117 20.12 13.29 4.29
C PHE A 117 21.39 14.00 3.77
N PRO A 118 22.19 13.44 2.83
CA PRO A 118 23.32 14.16 2.26
C PRO A 118 22.92 15.50 1.60
N MET A 119 21.77 15.52 0.90
CA MET A 119 21.21 16.75 0.32
C MET A 119 20.78 17.71 1.42
N THR A 120 20.04 17.23 2.40
CA THR A 120 19.48 18.02 3.50
C THR A 120 20.59 18.69 4.30
N ASN A 121 21.60 17.90 4.69
CA ASN A 121 22.75 18.40 5.44
C ASN A 121 23.53 19.47 4.64
N ALA A 122 23.86 19.19 3.38
CA ALA A 122 24.61 20.12 2.53
C ALA A 122 23.82 21.41 2.25
N PHE A 123 22.51 21.32 2.04
CA PHE A 123 21.64 22.47 1.79
C PHE A 123 21.63 23.42 2.99
N PHE A 124 21.23 22.93 4.17
CA PHE A 124 21.06 23.80 5.34
C PHE A 124 22.38 24.29 5.93
N THR A 125 23.43 23.47 5.93
CA THR A 125 24.76 23.91 6.38
C THR A 125 25.36 24.99 5.45
N SER A 126 25.14 24.88 4.13
CA SER A 126 25.55 25.93 3.16
C SER A 126 24.83 27.25 3.38
N LEU A 127 23.61 27.22 3.92
CA LEU A 127 22.82 28.41 4.29
C LEU A 127 23.16 28.94 5.68
N GLY A 128 24.06 28.30 6.41
CA GLY A 128 24.53 28.74 7.72
C GLY A 128 23.71 28.29 8.91
N PHE A 129 22.80 27.31 8.75
CA PHE A 129 22.04 26.69 9.83
C PHE A 129 22.86 25.62 10.56
N ASN A 130 22.51 25.38 11.82
CA ASN A 130 22.81 24.12 12.47
C ASN A 130 21.88 23.04 11.89
N VAL A 131 22.40 21.86 11.63
CA VAL A 131 21.60 20.68 11.28
C VAL A 131 21.70 19.66 12.42
N VAL A 132 20.57 19.20 12.89
CA VAL A 132 20.46 18.17 13.93
C VAL A 132 19.62 17.04 13.42
N LEU A 133 20.24 15.89 13.21
CA LEU A 133 19.58 14.63 12.90
C LEU A 133 19.21 13.94 14.22
N THR A 134 18.04 13.38 14.34
CA THR A 134 17.72 12.50 15.48
C THR A 134 18.61 11.25 15.43
N ASP A 135 18.88 10.68 16.60
CA ASP A 135 19.55 9.37 16.66
C ASP A 135 18.70 8.29 15.93
N PRO A 136 19.32 7.17 15.51
CA PRO A 136 18.58 6.01 15.01
C PRO A 136 17.47 5.59 15.97
N THR A 137 16.41 4.98 15.46
CA THR A 137 15.26 4.55 16.27
C THR A 137 15.72 3.70 17.47
N SER A 138 15.18 4.02 18.63
CA SER A 138 15.47 3.39 19.92
C SER A 138 14.18 3.05 20.66
N GLU A 139 14.25 2.30 21.75
CA GLU A 139 13.14 2.05 22.67
C GLU A 139 12.45 3.35 23.12
N GLU A 140 13.22 4.41 23.36
CA GLU A 140 12.68 5.72 23.71
C GLU A 140 11.91 6.33 22.54
N THR A 141 12.40 6.20 21.32
CA THR A 141 11.68 6.66 20.12
C THR A 141 10.33 5.94 19.98
N ILE A 142 10.33 4.61 20.19
CA ILE A 142 9.11 3.79 20.15
C ILE A 142 8.12 4.25 21.23
N ARG A 143 8.60 4.42 22.48
CA ARG A 143 7.78 4.88 23.61
C ARG A 143 7.14 6.25 23.34
N LEU A 144 7.90 7.18 22.80
CA LEU A 144 7.40 8.49 22.41
C LEU A 144 6.37 8.38 21.30
N ALA A 145 6.63 7.55 20.28
CA ALA A 145 5.71 7.32 19.18
C ALA A 145 4.37 6.74 19.68
N GLN A 146 4.40 5.70 20.51
CA GLN A 146 3.20 5.10 21.10
C GLN A 146 2.37 6.08 21.93
N LYS A 147 3.04 7.01 22.62
CA LYS A 147 2.37 8.03 23.44
C LYS A 147 1.69 9.12 22.61
N THR A 148 2.23 9.43 21.42
CA THR A 148 1.84 10.61 20.65
C THR A 148 1.13 10.30 19.36
N ALA A 149 1.22 9.07 18.82
CA ALA A 149 0.57 8.69 17.60
C ALA A 149 -0.97 8.73 17.74
N GLN A 150 -1.61 9.30 16.74
CA GLN A 150 -3.07 9.34 16.62
C GLN A 150 -3.52 8.20 15.68
N GLY A 151 -3.93 7.08 16.23
CA GLY A 151 -4.43 5.94 15.49
C GLY A 151 -3.34 5.01 14.94
N GLU A 152 -3.78 3.97 14.24
CA GLU A 152 -2.91 2.98 13.63
C GLU A 152 -2.40 3.47 12.27
N THR A 153 -1.11 3.23 12.01
CA THR A 153 -0.46 3.54 10.73
C THR A 153 0.57 2.46 10.42
N CYS A 154 1.19 2.49 9.24
CA CYS A 154 2.33 1.60 9.03
C CYS A 154 3.46 1.94 10.01
N TYR A 155 4.15 0.91 10.48
CA TYR A 155 5.12 1.05 11.58
C TYR A 155 6.22 2.12 11.34
N PRO A 156 6.84 2.23 10.15
CA PRO A 156 7.80 3.32 9.90
C PRO A 156 7.23 4.74 10.04
N VAL A 157 5.94 4.93 9.72
CA VAL A 157 5.27 6.24 9.88
C VAL A 157 4.97 6.51 11.35
N LYS A 158 4.57 5.50 12.12
CA LYS A 158 4.36 5.62 13.56
C LYS A 158 5.63 6.11 14.27
N LEU A 159 6.81 5.63 13.86
CA LEU A 159 8.09 6.05 14.44
C LEU A 159 8.42 7.53 14.21
N ILE A 160 7.88 8.17 13.16
CA ILE A 160 8.12 9.61 12.91
C ILE A 160 7.61 10.46 14.08
N TYR A 161 6.49 10.07 14.71
CA TYR A 161 5.98 10.78 15.90
C TYR A 161 7.03 10.85 17.00
N GLY A 162 7.72 9.75 17.26
CA GLY A 162 8.80 9.68 18.26
C GLY A 162 9.98 10.57 17.90
N HIS A 163 10.45 10.49 16.64
CA HIS A 163 11.55 11.33 16.15
C HIS A 163 11.18 12.83 16.20
N MET A 164 9.98 13.20 15.77
CA MET A 164 9.55 14.60 15.82
C MET A 164 9.41 15.09 17.27
N GLN A 165 8.90 14.26 18.19
CA GLN A 165 8.83 14.62 19.61
C GLN A 165 10.23 14.85 20.21
N GLN A 166 11.23 14.04 19.86
CA GLN A 166 12.63 14.27 20.28
C GLN A 166 13.16 15.62 19.79
N LEU A 167 12.83 16.05 18.57
CA LEU A 167 13.21 17.36 18.05
C LEU A 167 12.49 18.52 18.75
N ILE A 168 11.23 18.32 19.12
CA ILE A 168 10.47 19.27 19.94
C ILE A 168 11.14 19.46 21.30
N ASP A 169 11.50 18.37 21.97
CA ASP A 169 12.17 18.39 23.28
C ASP A 169 13.55 19.05 23.20
N GLN A 170 14.22 18.93 22.04
CA GLN A 170 15.49 19.61 21.76
C GLN A 170 15.34 21.09 21.39
N LYS A 171 14.11 21.62 21.30
CA LYS A 171 13.78 23.03 21.03
C LYS A 171 14.48 23.54 19.76
N VAL A 172 14.33 22.80 18.64
CA VAL A 172 14.80 23.24 17.33
C VAL A 172 13.92 24.38 16.81
N ASP A 173 14.46 25.25 15.93
CA ASP A 173 13.67 26.34 15.34
C ASP A 173 12.79 25.84 14.18
N TYR A 174 13.30 24.86 13.45
CA TYR A 174 12.63 24.27 12.28
C TYR A 174 12.70 22.76 12.35
N ILE A 175 11.67 22.09 11.81
CA ILE A 175 11.72 20.65 11.50
C ILE A 175 11.61 20.48 9.98
N PHE A 176 12.57 19.80 9.36
CA PHE A 176 12.58 19.50 7.94
C PHE A 176 12.17 18.04 7.71
N LEU A 177 11.03 17.85 7.08
CA LEU A 177 10.57 16.55 6.60
C LEU A 177 9.80 16.78 5.29
N PRO A 178 10.38 16.43 4.11
CA PRO A 178 9.72 16.68 2.83
C PRO A 178 8.51 15.80 2.65
N THR A 179 7.48 16.34 2.02
CA THR A 179 6.38 15.58 1.44
C THR A 179 6.83 15.00 0.10
N ILE A 180 6.69 13.69 -0.10
CA ILE A 180 7.07 13.05 -1.35
C ILE A 180 5.80 12.73 -2.13
N HIS A 181 5.49 13.56 -3.12
CA HIS A 181 4.38 13.34 -4.03
C HIS A 181 4.76 12.33 -5.10
N THR A 182 5.79 12.63 -5.90
CA THR A 182 6.33 11.68 -6.86
C THR A 182 7.82 11.43 -6.64
N MET A 183 8.30 10.29 -7.15
CA MET A 183 9.71 9.92 -7.15
C MET A 183 10.09 9.44 -8.54
N LYS A 184 11.31 9.72 -8.98
CA LYS A 184 11.79 9.26 -10.27
C LYS A 184 12.48 7.89 -10.14
N HIS A 185 12.05 6.94 -10.96
CA HIS A 185 12.85 5.79 -11.34
C HIS A 185 13.54 6.11 -12.66
N GLU A 186 14.88 6.14 -12.69
CA GLU A 186 15.65 6.78 -13.78
C GLU A 186 15.34 6.25 -15.18
N LYS A 187 15.04 4.97 -15.33
CA LYS A 187 14.78 4.30 -16.61
C LYS A 187 13.32 3.95 -16.84
N SER A 188 12.47 4.11 -15.84
CA SER A 188 11.06 3.75 -15.96
C SER A 188 10.34 4.66 -16.95
N ARG A 189 9.47 4.05 -17.75
CA ARG A 189 8.50 4.71 -18.63
C ARG A 189 7.13 4.83 -17.99
N VAL A 190 6.94 4.27 -16.79
CA VAL A 190 5.72 4.47 -16.02
C VAL A 190 5.58 5.95 -15.68
N LYS A 191 4.43 6.53 -16.04
CA LYS A 191 4.11 7.92 -15.71
C LYS A 191 3.76 8.04 -14.22
N HIS A 192 4.03 9.22 -13.64
CA HIS A 192 3.56 9.59 -12.31
C HIS A 192 3.94 8.57 -11.22
N ASN A 193 5.24 8.45 -10.94
CA ASN A 193 5.77 7.53 -9.94
C ASN A 193 5.48 8.02 -8.52
N TYR A 194 4.30 7.72 -7.99
CA TYR A 194 3.81 8.27 -6.74
C TYR A 194 4.52 7.70 -5.51
N GLY A 195 4.83 8.56 -4.55
CA GLY A 195 5.09 8.14 -3.18
C GLY A 195 3.85 7.44 -2.61
N CYS A 196 4.02 6.50 -1.67
CA CYS A 196 2.86 5.91 -1.02
C CYS A 196 2.05 7.00 -0.29
N VAL A 197 0.79 6.71 -0.01
CA VAL A 197 -0.14 7.68 0.59
C VAL A 197 0.41 8.34 1.86
N TYR A 198 1.14 7.60 2.70
CA TYR A 198 1.80 8.18 3.88
C TYR A 198 2.96 9.11 3.53
N MET A 199 3.76 8.80 2.51
CA MET A 199 4.85 9.68 2.10
C MET A 199 4.35 11.02 1.56
N GLN A 200 3.13 11.03 1.02
CA GLN A 200 2.48 12.23 0.53
C GLN A 200 1.87 13.10 1.66
N THR A 201 1.64 12.57 2.85
CA THR A 201 0.84 13.27 3.88
C THR A 201 1.47 13.30 5.26
N ALA A 202 2.30 12.32 5.64
CA ALA A 202 2.76 12.12 7.01
C ALA A 202 3.43 13.36 7.63
N ALA A 203 4.26 14.09 6.86
CA ALA A 203 4.97 15.26 7.40
C ALA A 203 4.01 16.30 7.99
N VAL A 204 3.00 16.67 7.23
CA VAL A 204 2.01 17.70 7.64
C VAL A 204 1.05 17.12 8.69
N SER A 205 0.58 15.88 8.51
CA SER A 205 -0.36 15.26 9.45
C SER A 205 0.24 15.10 10.85
N ILE A 206 1.48 14.62 10.93
CA ILE A 206 2.17 14.41 12.21
C ILE A 206 2.54 15.76 12.86
N ALA A 207 2.97 16.76 12.07
CA ALA A 207 3.26 18.09 12.60
C ALA A 207 2.01 18.74 13.22
N ASN A 208 0.86 18.59 12.57
CA ASN A 208 -0.42 19.08 13.11
C ASN A 208 -0.83 18.30 14.37
N ALA A 209 -0.72 16.97 14.34
CA ALA A 209 -1.05 16.13 15.49
C ALA A 209 -0.19 16.43 16.73
N LEU A 210 1.06 16.79 16.53
CA LEU A 210 1.99 17.20 17.59
C LEU A 210 1.89 18.68 17.95
N ASP A 211 1.08 19.46 17.22
CA ASP A 211 0.89 20.91 17.40
C ASP A 211 2.25 21.65 17.54
N ILE A 212 3.13 21.44 16.55
CA ILE A 212 4.49 21.97 16.60
C ILE A 212 4.51 23.50 16.47
N GLU A 213 3.51 24.10 15.81
CA GLU A 213 3.41 25.53 15.60
C GLU A 213 3.19 26.28 16.91
N SER A 214 2.30 25.79 17.80
CA SER A 214 2.09 26.37 19.12
C SER A 214 3.35 26.32 20.01
N LYS A 215 4.26 25.38 19.69
CA LYS A 215 5.55 25.23 20.37
C LYS A 215 6.65 26.12 19.78
N GLY A 216 6.29 26.98 18.81
CA GLY A 216 7.21 27.92 18.16
C GLY A 216 8.13 27.28 17.12
N ILE A 217 7.82 26.07 16.66
CA ILE A 217 8.60 25.33 15.67
C ILE A 217 7.91 25.43 14.32
N THR A 218 8.66 25.77 13.27
CA THR A 218 8.13 25.84 11.91
C THR A 218 8.46 24.57 11.13
N LEU A 219 7.42 23.92 10.54
CA LEU A 219 7.61 22.81 9.62
C LEU A 219 8.14 23.32 8.28
N LEU A 220 9.20 22.69 7.79
CA LEU A 220 9.74 22.84 6.44
C LEU A 220 9.43 21.55 5.67
N SER A 221 8.30 21.50 4.97
CA SER A 221 7.85 20.34 4.20
C SER A 221 7.64 20.71 2.73
N PRO A 222 8.74 20.91 1.97
CA PRO A 222 8.61 21.10 0.53
C PRO A 222 8.04 19.85 -0.13
N VAL A 223 7.16 20.03 -1.12
CA VAL A 223 6.60 18.94 -1.91
C VAL A 223 7.61 18.55 -2.99
N PHE A 224 8.04 17.30 -2.98
CA PHE A 224 8.96 16.75 -3.97
C PHE A 224 8.20 16.05 -5.10
N ASP A 225 8.27 16.66 -6.28
CA ASP A 225 7.65 16.21 -7.53
C ASP A 225 8.72 15.92 -8.57
N PHE A 226 9.34 14.75 -8.50
CA PHE A 226 10.46 14.40 -9.39
C PHE A 226 10.00 14.14 -10.83
N ASP A 227 8.80 13.63 -11.04
CA ASP A 227 8.28 13.33 -12.38
C ASP A 227 7.89 14.59 -13.16
N PHE A 228 7.58 15.69 -12.46
CA PHE A 228 7.31 16.98 -13.07
C PHE A 228 8.58 17.80 -13.36
N GLY A 229 9.73 17.14 -13.29
CA GLY A 229 11.01 17.68 -13.71
C GLY A 229 11.82 18.35 -12.59
N GLN A 230 13.09 18.69 -12.95
CA GLN A 230 14.02 19.32 -12.01
C GLN A 230 13.56 20.71 -11.56
N GLU A 231 12.77 21.38 -12.38
CA GLU A 231 12.25 22.73 -12.08
C GLU A 231 11.21 22.69 -10.94
N ALA A 232 10.32 21.69 -10.92
CA ALA A 232 9.33 21.53 -9.86
C ALA A 232 10.01 21.34 -8.50
N MET A 233 10.98 20.43 -8.42
CA MET A 233 11.75 20.19 -7.19
C MET A 233 12.57 21.43 -6.79
N ALA A 234 13.20 22.09 -7.74
CA ALA A 234 13.94 23.31 -7.47
C ALA A 234 13.02 24.43 -6.96
N SER A 235 11.85 24.57 -7.55
CA SER A 235 10.82 25.52 -7.12
C SER A 235 10.37 25.26 -5.67
N ALA A 236 10.11 24.00 -5.30
CA ALA A 236 9.71 23.59 -3.94
C ALA A 236 10.80 23.97 -2.90
N MET A 237 12.05 23.66 -3.19
CA MET A 237 13.18 24.00 -2.30
C MET A 237 13.44 25.50 -2.26
N LEU A 238 13.33 26.21 -3.39
CA LEU A 238 13.47 27.67 -3.45
C LEU A 238 12.29 28.38 -2.76
N GLY A 239 11.14 27.76 -2.64
CA GLY A 239 10.00 28.25 -1.86
C GLY A 239 10.35 28.44 -0.38
N LEU A 240 11.26 27.62 0.18
CA LEU A 240 11.75 27.76 1.54
C LEU A 240 12.47 29.10 1.80
N SER A 241 12.95 29.79 0.76
CA SER A 241 13.66 31.07 0.86
C SER A 241 12.87 32.11 1.66
N LYS A 242 11.54 32.16 1.44
CA LYS A 242 10.65 33.11 2.12
C LYS A 242 10.52 32.75 3.61
N ILE A 243 10.36 31.48 3.94
CA ILE A 243 10.19 30.99 5.31
C ILE A 243 11.50 31.18 6.11
N LEU A 244 12.62 30.87 5.45
CA LEU A 244 13.96 30.98 6.06
C LEU A 244 14.48 32.41 6.12
N GLY A 245 13.87 33.36 5.42
CA GLY A 245 14.36 34.74 5.30
C GLY A 245 15.67 34.86 4.51
N ILE A 246 15.94 33.95 3.58
CA ILE A 246 17.18 33.88 2.80
C ILE A 246 16.89 34.18 1.33
N PRO A 247 17.67 35.05 0.65
CA PRO A 247 17.45 35.35 -0.76
C PRO A 247 17.59 34.09 -1.66
N LYS A 248 16.70 33.96 -2.64
CA LYS A 248 16.65 32.82 -3.59
C LYS A 248 18.00 32.42 -4.21
N PRO A 249 18.90 33.33 -4.60
CA PRO A 249 20.20 32.92 -5.17
C PRO A 249 21.07 32.09 -4.22
N PHE A 250 21.03 32.36 -2.92
CA PHE A 250 21.75 31.56 -1.92
C PHE A 250 21.12 30.17 -1.77
N CYS A 251 19.79 30.11 -1.74
CA CYS A 251 19.06 28.82 -1.74
C CYS A 251 19.36 28.00 -2.98
N ALA A 252 19.43 28.61 -4.16
CA ALA A 252 19.79 27.93 -5.40
C ALA A 252 21.20 27.34 -5.36
N LYS A 253 22.18 28.10 -4.85
CA LYS A 253 23.55 27.61 -4.66
C LYS A 253 23.60 26.45 -3.66
N ALA A 254 22.87 26.55 -2.55
CA ALA A 254 22.78 25.51 -1.55
C ALA A 254 22.11 24.23 -2.12
N LEU A 255 21.09 24.38 -2.96
CA LEU A 255 20.43 23.25 -3.63
C LEU A 255 21.38 22.50 -4.56
N LEU A 256 22.19 23.21 -5.34
CA LEU A 256 23.23 22.58 -6.18
C LEU A 256 24.24 21.79 -5.33
N SER A 257 24.65 22.34 -4.18
CA SER A 257 25.52 21.62 -3.25
C SER A 257 24.86 20.34 -2.73
N GLY A 258 23.57 20.42 -2.37
CA GLY A 258 22.77 19.27 -1.92
C GLY A 258 22.61 18.20 -3.00
N ALA A 259 22.28 18.59 -4.23
CA ALA A 259 22.14 17.67 -5.37
C ALA A 259 23.45 16.92 -5.67
N MET A 260 24.58 17.62 -5.61
CA MET A 260 25.91 16.99 -5.76
C MET A 260 26.23 16.02 -4.62
N ALA A 261 25.82 16.31 -3.39
CA ALA A 261 26.02 15.43 -2.24
C ALA A 261 25.28 14.09 -2.41
N VAL A 262 24.00 14.14 -2.78
CA VAL A 262 23.21 12.91 -3.06
C VAL A 262 23.81 12.10 -4.20
N ARG A 263 24.18 12.75 -5.30
CA ARG A 263 24.79 12.04 -6.45
C ARG A 263 26.10 11.34 -6.06
N ARG A 264 26.96 12.01 -5.28
CA ARG A 264 28.21 11.40 -4.78
C ARG A 264 27.93 10.19 -3.90
N HIS A 265 26.97 10.30 -2.98
CA HIS A 265 26.56 9.20 -2.11
C HIS A 265 26.08 7.99 -2.94
N THR A 266 25.10 8.19 -3.84
CA THR A 266 24.55 7.12 -4.67
C THR A 266 25.64 6.43 -5.50
N ALA A 267 26.46 7.22 -6.21
CA ALA A 267 27.55 6.68 -7.04
C ALA A 267 28.61 5.92 -6.22
N ALA A 268 28.89 6.36 -4.98
CA ALA A 268 29.83 5.67 -4.10
C ALA A 268 29.31 4.32 -3.64
N VAL A 269 28.02 4.22 -3.25
CA VAL A 269 27.38 2.96 -2.84
C VAL A 269 27.31 1.97 -4.00
N GLU A 270 26.93 2.41 -5.21
CA GLU A 270 26.92 1.56 -6.41
C GLU A 270 28.31 1.05 -6.79
N LYS A 271 29.32 1.94 -6.74
CA LYS A 271 30.71 1.55 -7.00
C LYS A 271 31.17 0.48 -6.02
N GLN A 272 30.78 0.60 -4.77
CA GLN A 272 31.07 -0.38 -3.71
C GLN A 272 30.43 -1.73 -4.03
N GLY A 273 29.16 -1.75 -4.45
CA GLY A 273 28.45 -2.96 -4.86
C GLY A 273 29.12 -3.64 -6.07
N LYS A 274 29.43 -2.88 -7.11
CA LYS A 274 30.14 -3.36 -8.31
C LYS A 274 31.48 -3.99 -7.95
N ALA A 275 32.25 -3.35 -7.04
CA ALA A 275 33.55 -3.87 -6.61
C ALA A 275 33.40 -5.21 -5.86
N LEU A 276 32.38 -5.35 -5.01
CA LEU A 276 32.12 -6.62 -4.33
C LEU A 276 31.75 -7.73 -5.32
N LEU A 277 30.80 -7.45 -6.21
CA LEU A 277 30.32 -8.44 -7.19
C LEU A 277 31.43 -8.95 -8.09
N ALA A 278 32.38 -8.09 -8.47
CA ALA A 278 33.54 -8.47 -9.28
C ALA A 278 34.56 -9.36 -8.57
N THR A 279 34.46 -9.53 -7.24
CA THR A 279 35.39 -10.34 -6.43
C THR A 279 34.77 -11.64 -5.92
N LEU A 280 33.53 -11.95 -6.31
CA LEU A 280 32.83 -13.14 -5.86
C LEU A 280 33.51 -14.43 -6.37
N ARG A 281 33.47 -15.44 -5.54
CA ARG A 281 33.85 -16.82 -5.89
C ARG A 281 32.61 -17.66 -6.17
N PRO A 282 32.74 -18.78 -6.91
CA PRO A 282 31.61 -19.66 -7.22
C PRO A 282 30.84 -20.22 -5.99
N ASP A 283 31.49 -20.32 -4.86
CA ASP A 283 30.94 -20.80 -3.60
C ASP A 283 30.40 -19.68 -2.68
N ASP A 284 30.69 -18.41 -2.99
CA ASP A 284 30.20 -17.30 -2.21
C ASP A 284 28.66 -17.21 -2.28
N LYS A 285 28.05 -16.91 -1.15
CA LYS A 285 26.61 -16.62 -1.05
C LYS A 285 26.45 -15.23 -0.48
N VAL A 286 25.87 -14.33 -1.28
CA VAL A 286 25.66 -12.93 -0.94
C VAL A 286 24.19 -12.73 -0.62
N LEU A 287 23.90 -12.21 0.55
CA LEU A 287 22.55 -11.89 0.97
C LEU A 287 22.23 -10.44 0.62
N VAL A 288 21.18 -10.25 -0.15
CA VAL A 288 20.73 -8.94 -0.58
C VAL A 288 19.53 -8.54 0.28
N LEU A 289 19.73 -7.53 1.10
CA LEU A 289 18.65 -6.95 1.90
C LEU A 289 17.73 -6.13 1.00
N ILE A 290 16.55 -6.63 0.76
CA ILE A 290 15.51 -5.99 -0.04
C ILE A 290 14.56 -5.29 0.91
N THR A 291 14.61 -3.98 0.91
CA THR A 291 13.72 -3.12 1.71
C THR A 291 13.85 -1.68 1.22
N ARG A 292 13.08 -0.78 1.80
CA ARG A 292 13.25 0.65 1.56
C ARG A 292 14.46 1.18 2.32
N ASN A 293 14.98 2.35 1.92
CA ASN A 293 16.22 2.91 2.49
C ASN A 293 16.23 2.96 4.03
N TYR A 294 15.10 3.31 4.66
CA TYR A 294 14.99 3.35 6.11
C TYR A 294 15.11 1.95 6.77
N GLY A 295 14.61 0.90 6.14
CA GLY A 295 14.75 -0.46 6.61
C GLY A 295 16.16 -1.05 6.44
N VAL A 296 17.09 -0.31 5.82
CA VAL A 296 18.51 -0.72 5.71
C VAL A 296 19.30 -0.33 6.95
N SER A 297 19.20 0.93 7.36
CA SER A 297 20.08 1.53 8.38
C SER A 297 19.41 1.77 9.73
N ASP A 298 18.08 1.62 9.82
CA ASP A 298 17.37 1.74 11.09
C ASP A 298 17.38 0.40 11.84
N PRO A 299 17.95 0.32 13.05
CA PRO A 299 18.16 -0.93 13.78
C PRO A 299 16.85 -1.58 14.25
N ILE A 300 15.78 -0.82 14.39
CA ILE A 300 14.46 -1.35 14.75
C ILE A 300 13.75 -1.87 13.51
N LEU A 301 13.78 -1.11 12.41
CA LEU A 301 13.12 -1.50 11.17
C LEU A 301 13.84 -2.62 10.41
N ASN A 302 15.13 -2.86 10.68
CA ASN A 302 15.86 -4.03 10.16
C ASN A 302 15.97 -5.18 11.16
N MET A 303 15.49 -4.98 12.41
CA MET A 303 15.48 -6.01 13.48
C MET A 303 16.86 -6.59 13.81
N GLY A 304 17.96 -5.87 13.54
CA GLY A 304 19.33 -6.36 13.70
C GLY A 304 19.69 -7.51 12.73
N ILE A 305 18.88 -7.72 11.69
CA ILE A 305 19.10 -8.80 10.71
C ILE A 305 20.44 -8.67 9.98
N PRO A 306 20.85 -7.48 9.48
CA PRO A 306 22.14 -7.33 8.83
C PRO A 306 23.30 -7.76 9.72
N GLU A 307 23.30 -7.34 10.98
CA GLU A 307 24.33 -7.70 11.97
C GLU A 307 24.40 -9.21 12.19
N LEU A 308 23.23 -9.84 12.38
CA LEU A 308 23.14 -11.28 12.57
C LEU A 308 23.70 -12.05 11.36
N LEU A 309 23.39 -11.63 10.15
CA LEU A 309 23.87 -12.27 8.91
C LEU A 309 25.40 -12.09 8.76
N LEU A 310 25.91 -10.90 9.05
CA LEU A 310 27.34 -10.58 9.01
C LEU A 310 28.13 -11.41 10.06
N GLU A 311 27.63 -11.54 11.29
CA GLU A 311 28.21 -12.37 12.35
C GLU A 311 28.24 -13.85 11.99
N ARG A 312 27.30 -14.33 11.16
CA ARG A 312 27.32 -15.68 10.59
C ARG A 312 28.35 -15.85 9.46
N GLY A 313 29.05 -14.76 9.07
CA GLY A 313 30.09 -14.76 8.05
C GLY A 313 29.61 -14.58 6.62
N TYR A 314 28.34 -14.22 6.42
CA TYR A 314 27.80 -13.95 5.08
C TYR A 314 28.17 -12.55 4.63
N LYS A 315 28.34 -12.37 3.31
CA LYS A 315 28.41 -11.08 2.67
C LYS A 315 26.99 -10.52 2.56
N VAL A 316 26.77 -9.31 3.06
CA VAL A 316 25.47 -8.63 3.02
C VAL A 316 25.60 -7.36 2.21
N ILE A 317 24.72 -7.19 1.25
CA ILE A 317 24.53 -5.96 0.47
C ILE A 317 23.08 -5.51 0.52
N THR A 318 22.83 -4.29 0.10
CA THR A 318 21.48 -3.76 0.01
C THR A 318 21.07 -3.59 -1.45
N LEU A 319 19.79 -3.36 -1.67
CA LEU A 319 19.26 -3.05 -3.00
C LEU A 319 19.99 -1.88 -3.69
N SER A 320 20.46 -0.89 -2.91
CA SER A 320 21.21 0.27 -3.43
C SER A 320 22.62 -0.08 -3.96
N HIS A 321 23.16 -1.25 -3.63
CA HIS A 321 24.43 -1.73 -4.18
C HIS A 321 24.26 -2.41 -5.55
N LEU A 322 23.02 -2.75 -5.92
CA LEU A 322 22.69 -3.35 -7.22
C LEU A 322 22.30 -2.26 -8.23
N PRO A 323 22.55 -2.46 -9.52
CA PRO A 323 22.13 -1.52 -10.56
C PRO A 323 20.63 -1.63 -10.92
N GLY A 324 19.76 -1.93 -9.94
CA GLY A 324 18.34 -2.16 -10.15
C GLY A 324 17.61 -0.98 -10.82
N HIS A 325 18.01 0.24 -10.49
CA HIS A 325 17.46 1.45 -11.12
C HIS A 325 17.84 1.61 -12.61
N ALA A 326 18.81 0.87 -13.10
CA ALA A 326 19.18 0.86 -14.52
C ALA A 326 18.36 -0.16 -15.35
N LEU A 327 17.63 -1.08 -14.70
CA LEU A 327 16.77 -2.06 -15.32
C LEU A 327 15.34 -1.51 -15.45
N ASP A 328 14.92 -1.22 -16.69
CA ASP A 328 13.54 -0.80 -16.98
C ASP A 328 12.62 -2.02 -17.04
N ILE A 329 11.67 -2.10 -16.14
CA ILE A 329 10.64 -3.16 -16.07
C ILE A 329 9.26 -2.68 -16.54
N SER A 330 9.16 -1.51 -17.14
CA SER A 330 7.89 -0.86 -17.49
C SER A 330 7.08 -1.63 -18.54
N ASP A 331 7.72 -2.44 -19.38
CA ASP A 331 7.01 -3.28 -20.36
C ASP A 331 6.26 -4.46 -19.70
N GLU A 332 6.74 -4.87 -18.53
CA GLU A 332 6.12 -5.94 -17.75
C GLU A 332 5.17 -5.39 -16.69
N TYR A 333 5.50 -4.22 -16.12
CA TYR A 333 4.77 -3.56 -15.04
C TYR A 333 4.42 -2.13 -15.41
N ASP A 334 3.57 -1.97 -16.43
CA ASP A 334 3.20 -0.69 -17.04
C ASP A 334 2.40 0.25 -16.13
N ASN A 335 1.77 -0.29 -15.08
CA ASN A 335 0.98 0.44 -14.09
C ASN A 335 1.53 0.36 -12.66
N LEU A 336 2.79 -0.04 -12.48
CA LEU A 336 3.40 -0.06 -11.15
C LEU A 336 3.89 1.33 -10.75
N TYR A 337 2.99 2.14 -10.23
CA TYR A 337 3.24 3.55 -9.87
C TYR A 337 4.13 3.76 -8.65
N TYR A 338 4.58 2.69 -7.98
CA TYR A 338 5.48 2.79 -6.83
C TYR A 338 6.94 2.70 -7.27
N PRO A 339 7.72 3.78 -7.23
CA PRO A 339 9.13 3.73 -7.64
C PRO A 339 9.98 2.79 -6.78
N PHE A 340 9.64 2.64 -5.50
CA PHE A 340 10.23 1.60 -4.65
C PHE A 340 9.84 0.19 -5.07
N GLY A 341 8.57 0.00 -5.48
CA GLY A 341 8.11 -1.27 -6.01
C GLY A 341 8.85 -1.65 -7.28
N GLN A 342 9.02 -0.71 -8.20
CA GLN A 342 9.81 -0.92 -9.41
C GLN A 342 11.26 -1.30 -9.07
N HIS A 343 11.88 -0.62 -8.10
CA HIS A 343 13.25 -0.91 -7.68
C HIS A 343 13.36 -2.27 -6.98
N ILE A 344 12.38 -2.64 -6.15
CA ILE A 344 12.30 -3.95 -5.50
C ILE A 344 12.18 -5.07 -6.53
N LEU A 345 11.28 -4.94 -7.52
CA LEU A 345 11.09 -5.96 -8.54
C LEU A 345 12.26 -6.03 -9.54
N SER A 346 12.85 -4.90 -9.92
CA SER A 346 14.10 -4.88 -10.67
C SER A 346 15.22 -5.61 -9.92
N GLY A 347 15.34 -5.36 -8.62
CA GLY A 347 16.28 -6.07 -7.76
C GLY A 347 15.99 -7.57 -7.67
N ALA A 348 14.72 -7.97 -7.57
CA ALA A 348 14.31 -9.37 -7.57
C ALA A 348 14.75 -10.09 -8.86
N LYS A 349 14.51 -9.47 -10.03
CA LYS A 349 14.97 -10.00 -11.32
C LYS A 349 16.48 -10.18 -11.37
N LEU A 350 17.25 -9.17 -10.93
CA LEU A 350 18.71 -9.25 -10.87
C LEU A 350 19.18 -10.38 -9.94
N ILE A 351 18.55 -10.54 -8.78
CA ILE A 351 18.85 -11.59 -7.83
C ILE A 351 18.49 -12.98 -8.39
N ALA A 352 17.31 -13.10 -9.00
CA ALA A 352 16.86 -14.35 -9.60
C ALA A 352 17.81 -14.83 -10.70
N HIS A 353 18.33 -13.89 -11.50
CA HIS A 353 19.26 -14.17 -12.59
C HIS A 353 20.72 -14.48 -12.12
N HIS A 354 21.17 -13.91 -10.99
CA HIS A 354 22.53 -14.08 -10.51
C HIS A 354 22.66 -15.28 -9.57
N PRO A 355 23.53 -16.30 -9.83
CA PRO A 355 23.56 -17.55 -9.07
C PRO A 355 23.89 -17.38 -7.59
N ASN A 356 24.71 -16.41 -7.21
CA ASN A 356 25.25 -16.23 -5.85
C ASN A 356 24.46 -15.23 -5.01
N LEU A 357 23.46 -14.52 -5.57
CA LEU A 357 22.66 -13.56 -4.83
C LEU A 357 21.39 -14.23 -4.30
N TYR A 358 21.04 -13.94 -3.04
CA TYR A 358 19.85 -14.46 -2.37
C TYR A 358 19.15 -13.32 -1.62
N ALA A 359 17.84 -13.20 -1.77
CA ALA A 359 17.10 -12.11 -1.18
C ALA A 359 16.71 -12.39 0.29
N VAL A 360 16.86 -11.36 1.11
CA VAL A 360 16.21 -11.22 2.42
C VAL A 360 15.29 -10.01 2.31
N TYR A 361 14.00 -10.26 2.14
CA TYR A 361 12.99 -9.24 1.89
C TYR A 361 12.30 -8.84 3.18
N LEU A 362 12.50 -7.59 3.61
CA LEU A 362 11.86 -7.00 4.78
C LEU A 362 10.67 -6.15 4.35
N THR A 363 9.49 -6.54 4.80
CA THR A 363 8.25 -5.79 4.63
C THR A 363 7.82 -5.18 5.96
N ASN A 364 6.94 -4.19 5.93
CA ASN A 364 6.43 -3.58 7.15
C ASN A 364 4.94 -3.87 7.32
N HIS A 365 4.52 -4.14 8.54
CA HIS A 365 3.11 -4.28 8.87
C HIS A 365 2.36 -2.97 8.55
N GLY A 366 1.15 -3.10 8.00
CA GLY A 366 0.33 -1.96 7.59
C GLY A 366 0.82 -1.24 6.31
N CYS A 367 1.79 -1.82 5.58
CA CYS A 367 2.25 -1.27 4.32
C CYS A 367 1.37 -1.74 3.15
N GLY A 368 0.45 -0.88 2.68
CA GLY A 368 -0.43 -1.19 1.56
C GLY A 368 0.30 -1.66 0.29
N PRO A 369 1.32 -0.93 -0.22
CA PRO A 369 2.08 -1.39 -1.38
C PRO A 369 2.70 -2.78 -1.23
N ASP A 370 3.24 -3.14 -0.06
CA ASP A 370 3.89 -4.43 0.14
C ASP A 370 2.90 -5.61 0.10
N THR A 371 1.62 -5.37 0.35
CA THR A 371 0.59 -6.41 0.21
C THR A 371 0.54 -6.95 -1.20
N MET A 372 0.67 -6.08 -2.20
CA MET A 372 0.67 -6.44 -3.62
C MET A 372 2.07 -6.84 -4.12
N LEU A 373 3.10 -6.07 -3.72
CA LEU A 373 4.49 -6.32 -4.14
C LEU A 373 5.00 -7.69 -3.72
N SER A 374 4.58 -8.23 -2.57
CA SER A 374 4.98 -9.55 -2.10
C SER A 374 4.59 -10.68 -3.07
N HIS A 375 3.44 -10.58 -3.72
CA HIS A 375 3.01 -11.53 -4.75
C HIS A 375 3.86 -11.46 -6.00
N LEU A 376 4.13 -10.24 -6.47
CA LEU A 376 4.93 -9.99 -7.65
C LEU A 376 6.40 -10.38 -7.40
N PHE A 377 6.92 -10.05 -6.21
CA PHE A 377 8.26 -10.47 -5.79
C PHE A 377 8.41 -11.99 -5.78
N LYS A 378 7.43 -12.71 -5.25
CA LYS A 378 7.40 -14.17 -5.27
C LYS A 378 7.42 -14.71 -6.71
N GLN A 379 6.70 -14.08 -7.63
CA GLN A 379 6.70 -14.46 -9.05
C GLN A 379 8.08 -14.27 -9.67
N GLU A 380 8.74 -13.13 -9.43
CA GLU A 380 10.06 -12.84 -9.95
C GLU A 380 11.15 -13.77 -9.41
N MET A 381 11.04 -14.16 -8.15
CA MET A 381 11.99 -15.08 -7.55
C MET A 381 11.84 -16.52 -8.07
N GLY A 382 10.66 -16.90 -8.58
CA GLY A 382 10.41 -18.26 -9.09
C GLY A 382 10.81 -19.36 -8.10
N ASP A 383 11.64 -20.30 -8.54
CA ASP A 383 12.16 -21.40 -7.69
C ASP A 383 13.38 -21.02 -6.86
N LYS A 384 13.87 -19.77 -6.99
CA LYS A 384 15.02 -19.33 -6.21
C LYS A 384 14.60 -19.04 -4.77
N PRO A 385 15.30 -19.62 -3.77
CA PRO A 385 14.93 -19.40 -2.37
C PRO A 385 15.21 -17.96 -1.95
N TYR A 386 14.31 -17.44 -1.17
CA TYR A 386 14.43 -16.14 -0.49
C TYR A 386 13.77 -16.22 0.87
N LEU A 387 14.13 -15.29 1.74
CA LEU A 387 13.49 -15.12 3.05
C LEU A 387 12.70 -13.83 3.04
N GLN A 388 11.42 -13.88 3.41
CA GLN A 388 10.58 -12.70 3.64
C GLN A 388 10.25 -12.60 5.13
N ILE A 389 10.49 -11.43 5.72
CA ILE A 389 10.19 -11.13 7.12
C ILE A 389 9.34 -9.86 7.15
N GLU A 390 8.26 -9.91 7.91
CA GLU A 390 7.45 -8.74 8.21
C GLU A 390 7.88 -8.14 9.54
N VAL A 391 8.08 -6.83 9.53
CA VAL A 391 8.48 -6.05 10.70
C VAL A 391 7.26 -5.33 11.25
N ASP A 392 6.97 -5.53 12.53
CA ASP A 392 5.93 -4.84 13.26
C ASP A 392 6.43 -4.40 14.65
N GLU A 393 5.60 -3.73 15.43
CA GLU A 393 5.93 -3.29 16.79
C GLU A 393 5.91 -4.40 17.84
N HIS A 394 5.44 -5.59 17.49
CA HIS A 394 5.27 -6.74 18.38
C HIS A 394 6.18 -7.91 18.03
N PHE A 395 7.19 -7.70 17.20
CA PHE A 395 8.04 -8.76 16.72
C PHE A 395 8.82 -9.46 17.85
N SER A 396 9.07 -10.76 17.65
CA SER A 396 9.91 -11.55 18.51
C SER A 396 11.23 -11.91 17.83
N ASN A 397 12.34 -11.49 18.40
CA ASN A 397 13.68 -11.81 17.89
C ASN A 397 13.88 -13.33 17.72
N VAL A 398 13.32 -14.14 18.61
CA VAL A 398 13.48 -15.61 18.57
C VAL A 398 12.88 -16.20 17.30
N GLY A 399 11.67 -15.78 16.91
CA GLY A 399 11.03 -16.26 15.69
C GLY A 399 11.78 -15.83 14.43
N VAL A 400 12.32 -14.62 14.42
CA VAL A 400 13.13 -14.10 13.31
C VAL A 400 14.45 -14.87 13.19
N ILE A 401 15.17 -15.08 14.29
CA ILE A 401 16.43 -15.81 14.31
C ILE A 401 16.21 -17.23 13.79
N THR A 402 15.17 -17.93 14.26
CA THR A 402 14.86 -19.31 13.80
C THR A 402 14.62 -19.38 12.30
N ARG A 403 13.87 -18.42 11.74
CA ARG A 403 13.61 -18.34 10.28
C ARG A 403 14.88 -18.06 9.48
N ILE A 404 15.73 -17.17 9.99
CA ILE A 404 17.03 -16.86 9.37
C ILE A 404 17.93 -18.11 9.38
N GLU A 405 18.08 -18.77 10.51
CA GLU A 405 18.91 -19.99 10.62
C GLU A 405 18.41 -21.09 9.68
N ALA A 406 17.11 -21.32 9.60
CA ALA A 406 16.53 -22.28 8.66
C ALA A 406 16.84 -21.90 7.19
N PHE A 407 16.72 -20.62 6.85
CA PHE A 407 17.04 -20.13 5.52
C PHE A 407 18.54 -20.31 5.19
N LEU A 408 19.42 -19.87 6.09
CA LEU A 408 20.87 -20.01 5.92
C LEU A 408 21.29 -21.49 5.77
N ASN A 409 20.70 -22.37 6.57
CA ASN A 409 20.93 -23.79 6.47
C ASN A 409 20.51 -24.36 5.10
N SER A 410 19.36 -23.93 4.58
CA SER A 410 18.91 -24.30 3.23
C SER A 410 19.89 -23.88 2.12
N LEU A 411 20.59 -22.75 2.31
CA LEU A 411 21.58 -22.25 1.36
C LEU A 411 22.90 -23.00 1.43
N GLN A 412 23.32 -23.53 2.60
CA GLN A 412 24.58 -24.26 2.76
C GLN A 412 24.64 -25.53 1.91
N HIS A 413 23.51 -26.18 1.70
CA HIS A 413 23.41 -27.43 0.93
C HIS A 413 23.29 -27.22 -0.59
N ARG A 414 23.30 -25.96 -1.05
CA ARG A 414 23.24 -25.66 -2.49
C ARG A 414 24.63 -25.75 -3.10
N PRO A 415 24.76 -26.44 -4.25
CA PRO A 415 26.03 -26.55 -4.95
C PRO A 415 26.55 -25.18 -5.41
N ALA A 416 27.88 -25.09 -5.48
CA ALA A 416 28.53 -23.95 -6.14
C ALA A 416 28.15 -23.92 -7.63
N VAL A 417 27.85 -22.75 -8.14
CA VAL A 417 27.46 -22.51 -9.56
C VAL A 417 28.53 -21.65 -10.21
N ALA A 418 28.85 -21.95 -11.46
CA ALA A 418 29.79 -21.11 -12.23
C ALA A 418 29.31 -19.67 -12.29
N LEU A 419 30.18 -18.72 -11.96
CA LEU A 419 29.88 -17.31 -12.04
C LEU A 419 29.78 -16.88 -13.49
N PRO A 420 28.82 -15.98 -13.84
CA PRO A 420 28.87 -15.28 -15.10
C PRO A 420 30.14 -14.43 -15.15
N THR A 421 30.80 -14.40 -16.31
CA THR A 421 32.03 -13.62 -16.53
C THR A 421 31.80 -12.12 -16.36
N ASP A 422 30.58 -11.65 -16.69
CA ASP A 422 30.13 -10.29 -16.47
C ASP A 422 28.67 -10.31 -16.03
N PHE A 423 28.34 -9.58 -14.97
CA PHE A 423 26.95 -9.34 -14.59
C PHE A 423 26.36 -8.27 -15.51
N ASN A 424 25.75 -8.71 -16.60
CA ASN A 424 25.13 -7.81 -17.57
C ASN A 424 23.62 -7.73 -17.37
N ILE A 425 23.13 -6.55 -16.98
CA ILE A 425 21.69 -6.25 -16.85
C ILE A 425 20.92 -6.44 -18.16
N GLU A 426 21.56 -6.29 -19.32
CA GLU A 426 20.92 -6.50 -20.62
C GLU A 426 20.53 -7.95 -20.91
N GLN A 427 21.03 -8.89 -20.10
CA GLN A 427 20.68 -10.32 -20.18
C GLN A 427 19.50 -10.70 -19.30
N VAL A 428 18.94 -9.78 -18.53
CA VAL A 428 17.77 -10.02 -17.70
C VAL A 428 16.51 -9.94 -18.56
N ASP A 429 15.80 -11.04 -18.66
CA ASP A 429 14.58 -11.12 -19.45
C ASP A 429 13.45 -10.24 -18.87
N ILE A 430 12.86 -9.42 -19.75
CA ILE A 430 11.64 -8.67 -19.46
C ILE A 430 10.51 -9.29 -20.29
N HIS A 431 9.50 -9.77 -19.61
CA HIS A 431 8.36 -10.41 -20.25
C HIS A 431 7.18 -9.43 -20.38
N PRO A 432 6.98 -8.78 -21.54
CA PRO A 432 5.88 -7.85 -21.69
C PRO A 432 4.54 -8.49 -21.34
N CYS A 433 3.86 -7.92 -20.36
CA CYS A 433 2.56 -8.39 -19.90
C CYS A 433 1.58 -7.22 -19.86
N ARG A 434 0.84 -7.04 -20.95
CA ARG A 434 -0.20 -6.02 -21.03
C ARG A 434 -1.56 -6.66 -20.77
N LEU A 435 -2.27 -6.09 -19.81
CA LEU A 435 -3.66 -6.46 -19.57
C LEU A 435 -4.55 -5.86 -20.68
N ALA A 436 -5.57 -6.60 -21.08
CA ALA A 436 -6.51 -6.10 -22.08
C ALA A 436 -7.23 -4.85 -21.56
N GLN A 437 -7.37 -3.86 -22.42
CA GLN A 437 -8.04 -2.61 -22.06
C GLN A 437 -9.53 -2.64 -22.42
N THR A 438 -9.90 -3.44 -23.43
CA THR A 438 -11.27 -3.59 -23.90
C THR A 438 -11.63 -5.08 -24.01
N PRO A 439 -12.90 -5.44 -23.80
CA PRO A 439 -13.36 -6.82 -23.97
C PRO A 439 -13.18 -7.31 -25.41
N SER A 440 -12.82 -8.58 -25.56
CA SER A 440 -12.87 -9.29 -26.85
C SER A 440 -14.29 -9.72 -27.17
N PRO A 441 -14.77 -9.60 -28.42
CA PRO A 441 -16.09 -10.05 -28.77
C PRO A 441 -16.21 -11.58 -28.68
N ASN A 442 -17.43 -12.07 -28.43
CA ASN A 442 -17.76 -13.49 -28.36
C ASN A 442 -17.06 -14.33 -27.28
N VAL A 443 -16.50 -13.64 -26.25
CA VAL A 443 -15.97 -14.28 -25.04
C VAL A 443 -16.75 -13.73 -23.85
N PRO A 444 -17.32 -14.59 -22.97
CA PRO A 444 -18.05 -14.14 -21.79
C PRO A 444 -17.25 -13.13 -20.96
N LEU A 445 -17.87 -12.01 -20.61
CA LEU A 445 -17.28 -10.95 -19.79
C LEU A 445 -17.93 -10.93 -18.41
N TYR A 446 -17.20 -11.32 -17.39
CA TYR A 446 -17.67 -11.30 -16.01
C TYR A 446 -17.37 -9.96 -15.35
N LEU A 447 -18.41 -9.32 -14.82
CA LEU A 447 -18.36 -8.06 -14.09
C LEU A 447 -18.37 -8.33 -12.58
N PRO A 448 -17.64 -7.56 -11.76
CA PRO A 448 -17.81 -7.62 -10.31
C PRO A 448 -19.27 -7.40 -9.90
N ALA A 449 -19.73 -8.07 -8.86
CA ALA A 449 -21.03 -7.80 -8.28
C ALA A 449 -21.00 -6.41 -7.62
N MET A 450 -21.74 -5.47 -8.19
CA MET A 450 -21.81 -4.09 -7.73
C MET A 450 -23.25 -3.63 -7.45
N GLY A 451 -24.10 -4.58 -7.05
CA GLY A 451 -25.48 -4.31 -6.66
C GLY A 451 -26.26 -3.61 -7.77
N ALA A 452 -26.85 -2.44 -7.48
CA ALA A 452 -27.69 -1.70 -8.43
C ALA A 452 -26.97 -1.24 -9.71
N TYR A 453 -25.63 -1.22 -9.73
CA TYR A 453 -24.88 -0.80 -10.93
C TYR A 453 -24.71 -1.94 -11.95
N THR A 454 -24.59 -3.19 -11.50
CA THR A 454 -24.22 -4.32 -12.37
C THR A 454 -25.14 -4.48 -13.58
N PRO A 455 -26.48 -4.43 -13.46
CA PRO A 455 -27.37 -4.62 -14.63
C PRO A 455 -27.15 -3.57 -15.74
N TYR A 456 -26.88 -2.32 -15.37
CA TYR A 456 -26.71 -1.22 -16.33
C TYR A 456 -25.33 -1.19 -16.94
N LEU A 457 -24.31 -1.53 -16.17
CA LEU A 457 -22.96 -1.76 -16.71
C LEU A 457 -22.96 -2.96 -17.68
N ALA A 458 -23.68 -4.03 -17.35
CA ALA A 458 -23.86 -5.17 -18.26
C ALA A 458 -24.56 -4.73 -19.56
N ALA A 459 -25.65 -3.94 -19.46
CA ALA A 459 -26.33 -3.40 -20.63
C ALA A 459 -25.42 -2.50 -21.48
N TYR A 460 -24.59 -1.67 -20.83
CA TYR A 460 -23.59 -0.86 -21.53
C TYR A 460 -22.59 -1.75 -22.29
N PHE A 461 -21.97 -2.74 -21.65
CA PHE A 461 -21.00 -3.63 -22.31
C PHE A 461 -21.64 -4.47 -23.42
N LYS A 462 -22.90 -4.87 -23.25
CA LYS A 462 -23.67 -5.57 -24.30
C LYS A 462 -23.85 -4.69 -25.54
N GLN A 463 -24.11 -3.39 -25.38
CA GLN A 463 -24.17 -2.43 -26.50
C GLN A 463 -22.81 -2.28 -27.20
N GLN A 464 -21.69 -2.54 -26.50
CA GLN A 464 -20.35 -2.56 -27.08
C GLN A 464 -19.97 -3.91 -27.72
N GLY A 465 -20.91 -4.86 -27.79
CA GLY A 465 -20.70 -6.17 -28.41
C GLY A 465 -20.06 -7.23 -27.52
N ALA A 466 -19.95 -6.97 -26.22
CA ALA A 466 -19.53 -7.96 -25.22
C ALA A 466 -20.72 -8.86 -24.81
N ASP A 467 -20.42 -9.99 -24.20
CA ASP A 467 -21.40 -10.93 -23.60
C ASP A 467 -21.24 -10.91 -22.07
N PRO A 468 -21.90 -9.97 -21.37
CA PRO A 468 -21.65 -9.69 -19.95
C PRO A 468 -22.44 -10.61 -19.02
N TYR A 469 -21.76 -11.07 -17.97
CA TYR A 469 -22.29 -11.84 -16.84
C TYR A 469 -21.85 -11.19 -15.53
N GLU A 470 -22.56 -11.43 -14.44
CA GLU A 470 -22.17 -11.00 -13.11
C GLU A 470 -21.37 -12.10 -12.43
N LEU A 471 -20.28 -11.74 -11.74
CA LEU A 471 -19.54 -12.66 -10.89
C LEU A 471 -20.42 -13.12 -9.72
N PRO A 472 -20.19 -14.33 -9.16
CA PRO A 472 -20.87 -14.79 -7.97
C PRO A 472 -20.73 -13.80 -6.82
N HIS A 473 -21.83 -13.52 -6.12
CA HIS A 473 -21.83 -12.70 -4.91
C HIS A 473 -20.98 -13.31 -3.81
N LEU A 474 -20.39 -12.46 -2.99
CA LEU A 474 -19.50 -12.87 -1.91
C LEU A 474 -20.22 -13.76 -0.90
N THR A 475 -19.62 -14.92 -0.63
CA THR A 475 -19.98 -15.83 0.45
C THR A 475 -18.72 -16.22 1.23
N ASP A 476 -18.85 -16.81 2.40
CA ASP A 476 -17.70 -17.29 3.18
C ASP A 476 -16.85 -18.32 2.40
N ASP A 477 -17.49 -19.19 1.62
CA ASP A 477 -16.79 -20.16 0.78
C ASP A 477 -15.98 -19.48 -0.33
N ILE A 478 -16.57 -18.49 -0.99
CA ILE A 478 -15.90 -17.69 -2.03
C ILE A 478 -14.73 -16.90 -1.43
N LEU A 479 -14.95 -16.23 -0.30
CA LEU A 479 -13.89 -15.51 0.38
C LEU A 479 -12.75 -16.44 0.82
N SER A 480 -13.09 -17.65 1.28
CA SER A 480 -12.10 -18.66 1.65
C SER A 480 -11.25 -19.12 0.46
N LEU A 481 -11.85 -19.23 -0.76
CA LEU A 481 -11.09 -19.50 -1.98
C LEU A 481 -10.07 -18.39 -2.29
N GLY A 482 -10.47 -17.14 -2.18
CA GLY A 482 -9.56 -16.01 -2.38
C GLY A 482 -8.46 -15.96 -1.31
N ARG A 483 -8.83 -16.14 -0.04
CA ARG A 483 -7.88 -16.13 1.08
C ARG A 483 -6.85 -17.26 1.01
N ALA A 484 -7.18 -18.39 0.41
CA ALA A 484 -6.22 -19.49 0.20
C ALA A 484 -5.03 -19.10 -0.70
N GLU A 485 -5.19 -18.08 -1.55
CA GLU A 485 -4.17 -17.58 -2.47
C GLU A 485 -3.49 -16.28 -1.97
N THR A 486 -3.88 -15.80 -0.80
CA THR A 486 -3.39 -14.54 -0.22
C THR A 486 -2.52 -14.77 1.00
N SER A 487 -1.87 -13.72 1.51
CA SER A 487 -1.00 -13.74 2.68
C SER A 487 -1.69 -13.22 3.96
N ALA A 488 -3.00 -12.98 3.91
CA ALA A 488 -3.81 -12.36 4.97
C ALA A 488 -3.43 -10.89 5.28
N LYS A 489 -2.73 -10.22 4.37
CA LYS A 489 -2.34 -8.79 4.48
C LYS A 489 -3.13 -7.91 3.53
N GLU A 490 -3.68 -8.51 2.50
CA GLU A 490 -4.41 -7.85 1.44
C GLU A 490 -5.75 -7.34 1.98
N TYR A 491 -6.14 -6.16 1.49
CA TYR A 491 -7.44 -5.58 1.82
C TYR A 491 -8.58 -6.47 1.32
N LEU A 492 -9.67 -6.54 2.07
CA LEU A 492 -10.83 -7.41 1.82
C LEU A 492 -11.32 -7.43 0.35
N PRO A 493 -11.34 -6.31 -0.40
CA PRO A 493 -11.75 -6.34 -1.81
C PRO A 493 -10.91 -7.28 -2.67
N PHE A 494 -9.61 -7.42 -2.39
CA PHE A 494 -8.73 -8.27 -3.19
C PHE A 494 -9.08 -9.77 -3.07
N PRO A 495 -9.09 -10.40 -1.87
CA PRO A 495 -9.49 -11.81 -1.76
C PRO A 495 -10.95 -12.04 -2.14
N ALA A 496 -11.83 -11.06 -1.99
CA ALA A 496 -13.22 -11.16 -2.43
C ALA A 496 -13.30 -11.30 -3.96
N LEU A 497 -12.72 -10.38 -4.71
CA LEU A 497 -12.68 -10.43 -6.19
C LEU A 497 -11.97 -11.68 -6.70
N LEU A 498 -10.81 -12.02 -6.14
CA LEU A 498 -10.07 -13.21 -6.51
C LEU A 498 -10.89 -14.47 -6.25
N GLY A 499 -11.57 -14.55 -5.11
CA GLY A 499 -12.43 -15.68 -4.73
C GLY A 499 -13.59 -15.86 -5.70
N SER A 500 -14.27 -14.77 -6.10
CA SER A 500 -15.37 -14.81 -7.08
C SER A 500 -14.88 -15.29 -8.46
N ILE A 501 -13.71 -14.85 -8.91
CA ILE A 501 -13.09 -15.34 -10.15
C ILE A 501 -12.77 -16.84 -10.04
N LEU A 502 -12.15 -17.28 -8.95
CA LEU A 502 -11.78 -18.67 -8.75
C LEU A 502 -13.02 -19.59 -8.62
N ALA A 503 -14.10 -19.10 -8.00
CA ALA A 503 -15.36 -19.83 -7.93
C ALA A 503 -15.96 -20.05 -9.31
N GLU A 504 -15.96 -19.02 -10.16
CA GLU A 504 -16.42 -19.12 -11.54
C GLU A 504 -15.54 -20.09 -12.35
N ARG A 505 -14.22 -19.98 -12.24
CA ARG A 505 -13.28 -20.87 -12.94
C ARG A 505 -13.37 -22.33 -12.50
N LYS A 506 -13.78 -22.60 -11.28
CA LYS A 506 -13.97 -23.98 -10.78
C LYS A 506 -15.06 -24.72 -11.52
N ASN A 507 -16.10 -23.99 -11.94
CA ASN A 507 -17.28 -24.54 -12.57
C ASN A 507 -17.17 -24.60 -14.11
N ASP A 508 -16.41 -23.66 -14.69
CA ASP A 508 -16.27 -23.54 -16.14
C ASP A 508 -14.85 -23.17 -16.55
N GLN A 509 -14.20 -24.03 -17.34
CA GLN A 509 -12.86 -23.84 -17.88
C GLN A 509 -12.85 -23.30 -19.31
N THR A 510 -14.01 -22.94 -19.88
CA THR A 510 -14.08 -22.27 -21.17
C THR A 510 -13.40 -20.89 -21.15
N PRO A 511 -12.98 -20.32 -22.28
CA PRO A 511 -12.46 -18.98 -22.34
C PRO A 511 -13.41 -17.97 -21.71
N ALA A 512 -12.90 -17.17 -20.79
CA ALA A 512 -13.65 -16.12 -20.07
C ALA A 512 -12.81 -14.88 -19.86
N GLN A 513 -13.46 -13.74 -19.76
CA GLN A 513 -12.87 -12.44 -19.45
C GLN A 513 -13.44 -11.90 -18.14
N PHE A 514 -12.59 -11.24 -17.34
CA PHE A 514 -12.97 -10.68 -16.05
C PHE A 514 -12.62 -9.19 -16.03
N LEU A 515 -13.60 -8.34 -15.76
CA LEU A 515 -13.42 -6.89 -15.67
C LEU A 515 -12.90 -6.50 -14.30
N ILE A 516 -11.65 -6.09 -14.24
CA ILE A 516 -11.00 -5.57 -13.03
C ILE A 516 -10.31 -4.25 -13.38
N PRO A 517 -11.00 -3.11 -13.28
CA PRO A 517 -10.42 -1.80 -13.59
C PRO A 517 -9.20 -1.51 -12.71
N GLN A 518 -8.28 -0.71 -13.24
CA GLN A 518 -7.10 -0.21 -12.53
C GLN A 518 -7.25 1.28 -12.27
N THR A 519 -6.52 1.79 -11.27
CA THR A 519 -6.37 3.23 -11.02
C THR A 519 -4.90 3.62 -11.03
N GLN A 520 -4.63 4.86 -11.39
CA GLN A 520 -3.34 5.51 -11.13
C GLN A 520 -3.24 5.87 -9.65
N GLY A 521 -2.02 5.97 -9.16
CA GLY A 521 -1.80 6.49 -7.82
C GLY A 521 -1.18 5.48 -6.85
N ALA A 522 -1.23 5.85 -5.59
CA ALA A 522 -0.48 5.18 -4.54
C ALA A 522 -1.30 4.13 -3.76
N GLU A 523 -2.54 3.88 -4.16
CA GLU A 523 -3.38 2.85 -3.53
C GLU A 523 -3.08 1.45 -4.07
N ALA A 524 -3.33 0.44 -3.24
CA ALA A 524 -3.02 -0.95 -3.57
C ALA A 524 -3.97 -1.54 -4.62
N ASP A 525 -5.20 -1.03 -4.72
CA ASP A 525 -6.24 -1.49 -5.64
C ASP A 525 -5.86 -1.34 -7.11
N GLY A 526 -5.05 -0.33 -7.46
CA GLY A 526 -4.47 -0.19 -8.79
C GLY A 526 -3.63 -1.38 -9.25
N GLN A 527 -3.18 -2.25 -8.35
CA GLN A 527 -2.38 -3.43 -8.63
C GLN A 527 -3.18 -4.75 -8.62
N TYR A 528 -4.46 -4.74 -8.26
CA TYR A 528 -5.26 -5.95 -8.10
C TYR A 528 -5.27 -6.82 -9.36
N ALA A 529 -5.52 -6.25 -10.52
CA ALA A 529 -5.56 -6.98 -11.76
C ALA A 529 -4.23 -7.69 -12.06
N ARG A 530 -3.10 -7.01 -11.82
CA ARG A 530 -1.76 -7.57 -12.03
C ARG A 530 -1.50 -8.76 -11.11
N VAL A 531 -1.83 -8.63 -9.83
CA VAL A 531 -1.65 -9.71 -8.86
C VAL A 531 -2.61 -10.87 -9.10
N ILE A 532 -3.88 -10.59 -9.46
CA ILE A 532 -4.83 -11.64 -9.89
C ILE A 532 -4.27 -12.40 -11.09
N ARG A 533 -3.70 -11.70 -12.11
CA ARG A 533 -3.07 -12.37 -13.25
C ARG A 533 -1.93 -13.29 -12.79
N ALA A 534 -1.07 -12.82 -11.88
CA ALA A 534 0.00 -13.63 -11.33
C ALA A 534 -0.50 -14.88 -10.59
N VAL A 535 -1.62 -14.79 -9.88
CA VAL A 535 -2.26 -15.95 -9.23
C VAL A 535 -2.81 -16.92 -10.27
N LEU A 536 -3.52 -16.42 -11.27
CA LEU A 536 -4.09 -17.25 -12.33
C LEU A 536 -3.00 -17.98 -13.13
N ASP A 537 -1.88 -17.32 -13.40
CA ASP A 537 -0.72 -17.92 -14.09
C ASP A 537 -0.12 -19.08 -13.28
N ARG A 538 0.09 -18.88 -11.97
CA ARG A 538 0.56 -19.96 -11.07
C ARG A 538 -0.40 -21.14 -11.03
N ARG A 539 -1.69 -20.89 -11.12
CA ARG A 539 -2.74 -21.93 -11.18
C ARG A 539 -2.92 -22.53 -12.56
N LYS A 540 -2.22 -22.01 -13.57
CA LYS A 540 -2.33 -22.42 -14.99
C LYS A 540 -3.73 -22.22 -15.56
N GLU A 541 -4.44 -21.18 -15.12
CA GLU A 541 -5.75 -20.76 -15.64
C GLU A 541 -5.58 -19.95 -16.94
N LEU A 542 -5.09 -20.64 -17.98
CA LEU A 542 -4.67 -20.02 -19.24
C LEU A 542 -5.84 -19.42 -20.05
N ASN A 543 -7.05 -19.92 -19.84
CA ASN A 543 -8.27 -19.46 -20.54
C ASN A 543 -8.97 -18.29 -19.81
N ALA A 544 -8.44 -17.82 -18.68
CA ALA A 544 -8.93 -16.67 -17.96
C ALA A 544 -8.16 -15.42 -18.39
N GLN A 545 -8.84 -14.46 -19.02
CA GLN A 545 -8.26 -13.18 -19.41
C GLN A 545 -8.73 -12.08 -18.47
N LEU A 546 -7.90 -11.08 -18.23
CA LEU A 546 -8.30 -9.89 -17.47
C LEU A 546 -8.47 -8.71 -18.42
N VAL A 547 -9.63 -8.07 -18.32
CA VAL A 547 -9.94 -6.78 -18.96
C VAL A 547 -9.78 -5.72 -17.88
N SER A 548 -8.76 -4.89 -18.03
CA SER A 548 -8.32 -4.00 -16.95
C SER A 548 -8.09 -2.58 -17.48
N PRO A 549 -9.19 -1.86 -17.83
CA PRO A 549 -9.09 -0.48 -18.26
C PRO A 549 -8.63 0.41 -17.09
N MET A 550 -7.86 1.45 -17.42
CA MET A 550 -7.51 2.49 -16.48
C MET A 550 -8.71 3.42 -16.26
N LEU A 551 -9.15 3.58 -15.01
CA LEU A 551 -10.33 4.41 -14.69
C LEU A 551 -10.15 5.88 -15.12
N GLU A 552 -8.95 6.42 -14.96
CA GLU A 552 -8.63 7.81 -15.32
C GLU A 552 -8.78 8.10 -16.82
N THR A 553 -8.53 7.11 -17.68
CA THR A 553 -8.64 7.24 -19.14
C THR A 553 -9.86 6.53 -19.72
N LEU A 554 -10.71 5.97 -18.86
CA LEU A 554 -11.90 5.21 -19.29
C LEU A 554 -12.79 5.97 -20.28
N PRO A 555 -13.05 7.30 -20.14
CA PRO A 555 -13.85 8.04 -21.12
C PRO A 555 -13.26 8.10 -22.53
N GLU A 556 -11.94 8.05 -22.68
CA GLU A 556 -11.28 8.06 -24.00
C GLU A 556 -11.43 6.71 -24.70
N MET A 557 -11.48 5.64 -23.92
CA MET A 557 -11.59 4.28 -24.41
C MET A 557 -13.03 3.85 -24.62
N ALA A 558 -13.97 4.50 -23.94
CA ALA A 558 -15.39 4.20 -24.08
C ALA A 558 -15.88 4.67 -25.47
N GLN A 559 -16.40 3.74 -26.27
CA GLN A 559 -17.01 4.07 -27.57
C GLN A 559 -18.23 5.00 -27.43
N ASN A 560 -18.87 4.97 -26.25
CA ASN A 560 -20.01 5.83 -25.93
C ASN A 560 -19.96 6.25 -24.44
N CYS A 561 -19.27 7.36 -24.18
CA CYS A 561 -19.12 7.92 -22.82
C CYS A 561 -20.45 8.31 -22.17
N ASP A 562 -21.42 8.79 -22.97
CA ASP A 562 -22.75 9.16 -22.48
C ASP A 562 -23.50 7.92 -21.97
N ALA A 563 -23.43 6.80 -22.70
CA ALA A 563 -24.05 5.55 -22.29
C ALA A 563 -23.42 4.98 -21.01
N LEU A 564 -22.09 5.03 -20.91
CA LEU A 564 -21.38 4.61 -19.69
C LEU A 564 -21.82 5.46 -18.48
N PHE A 565 -21.88 6.78 -18.65
CA PHE A 565 -22.26 7.67 -17.57
C PHE A 565 -23.70 7.46 -17.13
N ARG A 566 -24.63 7.24 -18.07
CA ARG A 566 -26.03 6.90 -17.76
C ARG A 566 -26.15 5.56 -17.03
N ALA A 567 -25.30 4.57 -17.35
CA ALA A 567 -25.25 3.29 -16.63
C ALA A 567 -24.87 3.49 -15.15
N LEU A 568 -23.91 4.38 -14.89
CA LEU A 568 -23.50 4.72 -13.53
C LEU A 568 -24.59 5.50 -12.78
N LEU A 569 -25.17 6.52 -13.41
CA LEU A 569 -26.28 7.32 -12.87
C LEU A 569 -27.50 6.47 -12.54
N ALA A 570 -27.80 5.44 -13.34
CA ALA A 570 -28.90 4.54 -13.06
C ALA A 570 -28.73 3.82 -11.71
N GLY A 571 -27.54 3.33 -11.41
CA GLY A 571 -27.23 2.77 -10.10
C GLY A 571 -27.34 3.79 -8.96
N ASP A 572 -26.80 5.00 -9.16
CA ASP A 572 -26.88 6.09 -8.16
C ASP A 572 -28.34 6.46 -7.85
N ILE A 573 -29.19 6.61 -8.86
CA ILE A 573 -30.60 6.96 -8.70
C ILE A 573 -31.36 5.81 -7.99
N LEU A 574 -31.09 4.55 -8.33
CA LEU A 574 -31.71 3.43 -7.62
C LEU A 574 -31.30 3.39 -6.14
N TYR A 575 -30.04 3.70 -5.82
CA TYR A 575 -29.62 3.78 -4.42
C TYR A 575 -30.21 4.98 -3.68
N ALA A 576 -30.59 6.05 -4.39
CA ALA A 576 -31.33 7.16 -3.81
C ALA A 576 -32.79 6.79 -3.47
N ALA A 577 -33.37 5.79 -4.17
CA ALA A 577 -34.71 5.32 -3.90
C ALA A 577 -34.78 4.46 -2.65
N PRO A 578 -35.88 4.51 -1.88
CA PRO A 578 -36.17 3.55 -0.82
C PRO A 578 -36.10 2.10 -1.34
N ALA A 579 -35.56 1.19 -0.53
CA ALA A 579 -35.26 -0.18 -0.97
C ALA A 579 -36.49 -0.93 -1.56
N ASP A 580 -37.67 -0.70 -0.97
CA ASP A 580 -38.96 -1.27 -1.42
C ASP A 580 -39.46 -0.73 -2.75
N LYS A 581 -38.90 0.38 -3.27
CA LYS A 581 -39.28 1.02 -4.53
C LYS A 581 -38.33 0.75 -5.67
N ARG A 582 -37.12 0.28 -5.40
CA ARG A 582 -36.08 0.08 -6.41
C ARG A 582 -36.51 -0.83 -7.56
N ALA A 583 -37.17 -1.94 -7.23
CA ALA A 583 -37.68 -2.89 -8.23
C ALA A 583 -38.78 -2.27 -9.13
N ASP A 584 -39.71 -1.51 -8.54
CA ASP A 584 -40.79 -0.87 -9.28
C ASP A 584 -40.26 0.22 -10.24
N ILE A 585 -39.24 0.98 -9.81
CA ILE A 585 -38.61 2.03 -10.61
C ILE A 585 -37.81 1.40 -11.76
N SER A 586 -36.95 0.41 -11.45
CA SER A 586 -36.14 -0.26 -12.49
C SER A 586 -36.98 -1.00 -13.53
N ALA A 587 -38.15 -1.52 -13.17
CA ALA A 587 -39.06 -2.19 -14.10
C ALA A 587 -39.66 -1.24 -15.16
N GLN A 588 -39.58 0.07 -14.94
CA GLN A 588 -40.04 1.08 -15.90
C GLN A 588 -38.96 1.53 -16.88
N TRP A 589 -37.73 1.05 -16.69
CA TRP A 589 -36.59 1.46 -17.49
C TRP A 589 -36.28 0.48 -18.63
N ASP A 590 -35.73 1.03 -19.70
CA ASP A 590 -35.03 0.23 -20.68
C ASP A 590 -33.82 -0.45 -20.08
N ALA A 591 -33.24 -1.43 -20.71
CA ALA A 591 -32.06 -2.13 -20.24
C ALA A 591 -30.92 -1.14 -19.87
N LEU A 592 -30.79 -0.05 -20.63
CA LEU A 592 -29.97 1.12 -20.30
C LEU A 592 -30.86 2.37 -20.40
N PRO A 593 -31.24 3.00 -19.29
CA PRO A 593 -32.20 4.10 -19.29
C PRO A 593 -31.69 5.32 -20.05
N GLY A 594 -32.61 6.00 -20.74
CA GLY A 594 -32.37 7.28 -21.35
C GLY A 594 -32.45 8.44 -20.33
N TRP A 595 -31.99 9.62 -20.71
CA TRP A 595 -32.00 10.80 -19.82
C TRP A 595 -33.40 11.10 -19.29
N GLU A 596 -34.43 11.01 -20.13
CA GLU A 596 -35.82 11.29 -19.71
C GLU A 596 -36.30 10.31 -18.61
N GLN A 597 -35.94 9.01 -18.73
CA GLN A 597 -36.27 8.01 -17.71
C GLN A 597 -35.54 8.27 -16.40
N LEU A 598 -34.26 8.66 -16.45
CA LEU A 598 -33.48 9.02 -15.27
C LEU A 598 -34.05 10.25 -14.56
N HIS A 599 -34.39 11.31 -15.29
CA HIS A 599 -35.02 12.53 -14.74
C HIS A 599 -36.43 12.25 -14.19
N THR A 600 -37.22 11.41 -14.85
CA THR A 600 -38.54 11.04 -14.37
C THR A 600 -38.44 10.28 -13.04
N ALA A 601 -37.58 9.29 -12.96
CA ALA A 601 -37.34 8.56 -11.71
C ALA A 601 -36.82 9.47 -10.61
N ALA A 602 -35.89 10.37 -10.91
CA ALA A 602 -35.38 11.32 -9.91
C ALA A 602 -36.49 12.20 -9.33
N ARG A 603 -37.42 12.72 -10.16
CA ARG A 603 -38.57 13.49 -9.69
C ARG A 603 -39.55 12.63 -8.87
N GLU A 604 -39.82 11.40 -9.28
CA GLU A 604 -40.68 10.46 -8.54
C GLU A 604 -40.09 10.16 -7.15
N ILE A 605 -38.79 9.88 -7.07
CA ILE A 605 -38.07 9.66 -5.81
C ILE A 605 -38.10 10.92 -4.95
N GLY A 606 -37.83 12.08 -5.51
CA GLY A 606 -37.82 13.37 -4.81
C GLY A 606 -39.19 13.75 -4.23
N ALA A 607 -40.26 13.26 -4.82
CA ALA A 607 -41.63 13.45 -4.30
C ALA A 607 -42.00 12.52 -3.14
N LEU A 608 -41.20 11.50 -2.85
CA LEU A 608 -41.42 10.59 -1.73
C LEU A 608 -41.16 11.30 -0.40
N LEU A 609 -41.94 10.92 0.62
CA LEU A 609 -41.72 11.39 1.97
C LEU A 609 -40.47 10.77 2.55
N THR A 610 -39.54 11.59 3.01
CA THR A 610 -38.40 11.14 3.81
C THR A 610 -38.83 10.67 5.19
N LYS A 611 -38.37 9.51 5.58
CA LYS A 611 -38.59 8.94 6.90
C LYS A 611 -37.23 8.54 7.51
N GLY A 612 -37.14 8.57 8.82
CA GLY A 612 -35.92 8.22 9.53
C GLY A 612 -34.84 9.32 9.49
N ARG A 613 -33.70 8.97 10.03
CA ARG A 613 -32.51 9.82 9.99
C ARG A 613 -31.83 9.69 8.63
N ARG A 614 -31.19 10.76 8.18
CA ARG A 614 -30.33 10.73 6.98
C ARG A 614 -28.91 10.36 7.40
N ILE A 615 -28.41 9.27 6.86
CA ILE A 615 -27.08 8.73 7.16
C ILE A 615 -26.26 8.74 5.86
N ALA A 616 -25.18 9.49 5.84
CA ALA A 616 -24.24 9.45 4.73
C ALA A 616 -23.39 8.18 4.78
N ALA A 617 -23.20 7.51 3.64
CA ALA A 617 -22.30 6.38 3.50
C ALA A 617 -21.24 6.70 2.43
N VAL A 618 -19.97 6.76 2.84
CA VAL A 618 -18.85 7.13 1.97
C VAL A 618 -17.76 6.06 2.04
N GLY A 619 -17.35 5.52 0.90
CA GLY A 619 -16.36 4.45 0.84
C GLY A 619 -15.92 4.15 -0.59
N THR A 620 -15.16 3.08 -0.78
CA THR A 620 -14.90 2.58 -2.13
C THR A 620 -16.15 1.91 -2.71
N PRO A 621 -16.28 1.83 -4.04
CA PRO A 621 -17.50 1.25 -4.66
C PRO A 621 -17.86 -0.13 -4.13
N LEU A 622 -16.91 -1.07 -4.03
CA LEU A 622 -17.16 -2.41 -3.49
C LEU A 622 -17.58 -2.40 -2.02
N CYS A 623 -17.02 -1.48 -1.21
CA CYS A 623 -17.41 -1.32 0.18
C CYS A 623 -18.82 -0.76 0.35
N LEU A 624 -19.32 -0.01 -0.64
CA LEU A 624 -20.67 0.55 -0.62
C LEU A 624 -21.75 -0.40 -1.19
N THR A 625 -21.35 -1.47 -1.85
CA THR A 625 -22.27 -2.36 -2.58
C THR A 625 -22.24 -3.81 -2.12
N GLU A 626 -21.08 -4.46 -2.18
CA GLU A 626 -20.97 -5.90 -1.94
C GLU A 626 -20.35 -6.26 -0.57
N LEU A 627 -19.40 -5.43 -0.11
CA LEU A 627 -18.59 -5.75 1.08
C LEU A 627 -19.14 -5.17 2.38
N ASP A 628 -20.24 -4.44 2.35
CA ASP A 628 -20.85 -3.83 3.54
C ASP A 628 -21.47 -4.85 4.53
N SER A 629 -21.41 -6.13 4.22
CA SER A 629 -21.99 -7.23 5.01
C SER A 629 -23.48 -7.04 5.31
N GLY A 630 -24.17 -6.34 4.42
CA GLY A 630 -25.59 -6.03 4.56
C GLY A 630 -25.90 -4.92 5.58
N VAL A 631 -24.89 -4.23 6.10
CA VAL A 631 -25.08 -3.17 7.11
C VAL A 631 -25.94 -2.04 6.56
N LEU A 632 -25.66 -1.54 5.36
CA LEU A 632 -26.43 -0.46 4.78
C LEU A 632 -27.87 -0.88 4.46
N ALA A 633 -28.06 -2.12 3.96
CA ALA A 633 -29.39 -2.67 3.72
C ALA A 633 -30.19 -2.87 5.04
N ALA A 634 -29.54 -3.28 6.12
CA ALA A 634 -30.19 -3.41 7.41
C ALA A 634 -30.60 -2.05 8.00
N LEU A 635 -29.79 -1.01 7.84
CA LEU A 635 -30.16 0.35 8.23
C LEU A 635 -31.38 0.85 7.45
N GLU A 636 -31.43 0.60 6.13
CA GLU A 636 -32.59 0.91 5.30
C GLU A 636 -33.85 0.13 5.76
N ALA A 637 -33.69 -1.14 6.14
CA ALA A 637 -34.79 -1.96 6.66
C ALA A 637 -35.29 -1.48 8.06
N GLU A 638 -34.42 -0.91 8.88
CA GLU A 638 -34.77 -0.24 10.13
C GLU A 638 -35.46 1.12 9.92
N GLY A 639 -35.58 1.59 8.69
CA GLY A 639 -36.27 2.82 8.30
C GLY A 639 -35.35 4.05 8.20
N GLU A 640 -34.05 3.87 8.24
CA GLU A 640 -33.09 4.95 8.04
C GLU A 640 -32.92 5.27 6.56
N GLN A 641 -32.65 6.52 6.24
CA GLN A 641 -32.35 6.96 4.88
C GLN A 641 -30.84 6.97 4.65
N VAL A 642 -30.34 5.99 3.90
CA VAL A 642 -28.90 5.89 3.58
C VAL A 642 -28.60 6.64 2.30
N LEU A 643 -27.79 7.71 2.39
CA LEU A 643 -27.27 8.47 1.26
C LEU A 643 -25.89 7.92 0.89
N ARG A 644 -25.83 7.01 -0.08
CA ARG A 644 -24.56 6.42 -0.56
C ARG A 644 -23.86 7.39 -1.49
N ALA A 645 -22.57 7.63 -1.29
CA ALA A 645 -21.74 8.44 -2.18
C ALA A 645 -21.86 7.95 -3.64
N PRO A 646 -22.24 8.81 -4.60
CA PRO A 646 -22.54 8.38 -5.96
C PRO A 646 -21.27 7.95 -6.70
N LEU A 647 -21.32 6.81 -7.40
CA LEU A 647 -20.19 6.31 -8.19
C LEU A 647 -19.91 7.19 -9.42
N SER A 648 -20.98 7.70 -10.06
CA SER A 648 -20.82 8.61 -11.21
C SER A 648 -20.11 9.92 -10.81
N GLU A 649 -20.41 10.46 -9.63
CA GLU A 649 -19.75 11.66 -9.11
C GLU A 649 -18.29 11.37 -8.73
N ALA A 650 -18.02 10.21 -8.12
CA ALA A 650 -16.66 9.80 -7.78
C ALA A 650 -15.77 9.68 -9.03
N LEU A 651 -16.28 9.05 -10.10
CA LEU A 651 -15.55 8.95 -11.36
C LEU A 651 -15.43 10.30 -12.08
N TRP A 652 -16.47 11.12 -12.09
CA TRP A 652 -16.40 12.47 -12.62
C TRP A 652 -15.34 13.32 -11.89
N PHE A 653 -15.27 13.22 -10.55
CA PHE A 653 -14.24 13.88 -9.75
C PHE A 653 -12.86 13.39 -10.14
N LEU A 654 -12.66 12.06 -10.25
CA LEU A 654 -11.41 11.45 -10.67
C LEU A 654 -10.96 11.95 -12.04
N TRP A 655 -11.88 12.02 -13.03
CA TRP A 655 -11.56 12.48 -14.37
C TRP A 655 -11.19 13.98 -14.41
N LYS A 656 -11.84 14.81 -13.60
CA LYS A 656 -11.56 16.24 -13.51
C LYS A 656 -10.24 16.51 -12.74
N ASP A 657 -9.94 15.69 -11.73
CA ASP A 657 -8.74 15.79 -10.87
C ASP A 657 -7.49 15.13 -11.50
N ASN A 658 -7.67 14.39 -12.60
CA ASN A 658 -6.58 13.69 -13.25
C ASN A 658 -5.46 14.65 -13.69
N LEU A 659 -4.21 14.29 -13.39
CA LEU A 659 -3.02 15.08 -13.72
C LEU A 659 -2.52 14.87 -15.14
N ASP A 660 -3.02 13.84 -15.86
CA ASP A 660 -2.64 13.56 -17.23
C ASP A 660 -3.21 14.60 -18.22
N ASP A 661 -2.44 14.85 -19.29
CA ASP A 661 -2.87 15.73 -20.39
C ASP A 661 -4.06 15.15 -21.17
N ASN A 662 -4.32 13.85 -21.02
CA ASN A 662 -5.41 13.12 -21.66
C ASN A 662 -6.71 13.20 -20.84
N LYS A 663 -7.11 14.40 -20.45
CA LYS A 663 -8.41 14.60 -19.79
C LYS A 663 -9.56 14.52 -20.79
N PRO A 664 -10.73 14.00 -20.36
CA PRO A 664 -11.95 14.18 -21.13
C PRO A 664 -12.16 15.67 -21.43
N SER A 665 -12.81 15.97 -22.56
CA SER A 665 -13.03 17.36 -22.93
C SER A 665 -13.76 18.10 -21.81
N ALA A 666 -13.30 19.31 -21.47
CA ALA A 666 -13.92 20.15 -20.44
C ALA A 666 -15.43 20.33 -20.68
N GLY A 667 -15.85 20.48 -21.93
CA GLY A 667 -17.25 20.61 -22.30
C GLY A 667 -18.10 19.38 -21.94
N TRP A 668 -17.53 18.16 -22.06
CA TRP A 668 -18.22 16.93 -21.65
C TRP A 668 -18.31 16.83 -20.13
N LEU A 669 -17.22 17.09 -19.42
CA LEU A 669 -17.21 17.10 -17.95
C LEU A 669 -18.20 18.13 -17.37
N ASP A 670 -18.28 19.32 -17.97
CA ASP A 670 -19.24 20.35 -17.58
C ASP A 670 -20.69 19.94 -17.87
N GLN A 671 -20.93 19.21 -18.96
CA GLN A 671 -22.24 18.65 -19.25
C GLN A 671 -22.64 17.62 -18.19
N MET A 672 -21.73 16.70 -17.82
CA MET A 672 -22.00 15.69 -16.80
C MET A 672 -22.26 16.33 -15.44
N GLN A 673 -21.49 17.35 -15.07
CA GLN A 673 -21.72 18.12 -13.85
C GLN A 673 -23.13 18.74 -13.81
N ARG A 674 -23.56 19.35 -14.91
CA ARG A 674 -24.93 19.92 -15.01
C ARG A 674 -26.02 18.85 -14.88
N GLN A 675 -25.81 17.66 -15.46
CA GLN A 675 -26.74 16.56 -15.33
C GLN A 675 -26.85 16.05 -13.89
N MET A 676 -25.71 15.84 -13.22
CA MET A 676 -25.70 15.44 -11.80
C MET A 676 -26.39 16.50 -10.91
N GLN A 677 -26.11 17.76 -11.14
CA GLN A 677 -26.73 18.85 -10.38
C GLN A 677 -28.25 18.91 -10.61
N THR A 678 -28.71 18.71 -11.83
CA THR A 678 -30.15 18.68 -12.15
C THR A 678 -30.82 17.48 -11.48
N LEU A 679 -30.24 16.28 -11.61
CA LEU A 679 -30.73 15.07 -10.96
C LEU A 679 -30.71 15.19 -9.43
N GLY A 680 -29.66 15.80 -8.88
CA GLY A 680 -29.56 16.08 -7.45
C GLY A 680 -30.69 16.99 -6.94
N ASN A 681 -31.03 18.02 -7.69
CA ASN A 681 -32.14 18.92 -7.37
C ASN A 681 -33.51 18.18 -7.47
N GLU A 682 -33.68 17.34 -8.48
CA GLU A 682 -34.91 16.54 -8.66
C GLU A 682 -35.08 15.50 -7.57
N LEU A 683 -34.01 14.83 -7.13
CA LEU A 683 -33.98 13.90 -6.01
C LEU A 683 -34.23 14.58 -4.65
N GLY A 684 -33.92 15.87 -4.53
CA GLY A 684 -34.11 16.65 -3.30
C GLY A 684 -33.44 16.03 -2.08
N ALA A 685 -34.21 15.76 -1.02
CA ALA A 685 -33.69 15.20 0.22
C ALA A 685 -33.14 13.76 0.10
N HIS A 686 -33.42 13.06 -1.00
CA HIS A 686 -32.89 11.72 -1.29
C HIS A 686 -31.55 11.76 -2.02
N SER A 687 -31.08 12.96 -2.42
CA SER A 687 -29.86 13.12 -3.18
C SER A 687 -28.61 12.93 -2.31
N ALA A 688 -27.68 12.12 -2.79
CA ALA A 688 -26.30 12.06 -2.32
C ALA A 688 -25.34 12.88 -3.20
N PHE A 689 -25.79 13.43 -4.36
CA PHE A 689 -24.96 14.31 -5.17
C PHE A 689 -24.63 15.61 -4.42
N ALA A 690 -23.44 16.16 -4.64
CA ALA A 690 -23.06 17.45 -4.10
C ALA A 690 -23.99 18.55 -4.63
N GLU A 691 -24.39 19.48 -3.76
CA GLU A 691 -25.18 20.65 -4.16
C GLU A 691 -24.41 21.54 -5.15
N ASP A 692 -23.09 21.67 -4.91
CA ASP A 692 -22.15 22.28 -5.83
C ASP A 692 -20.89 21.40 -5.89
N ALA A 693 -20.66 20.78 -7.03
CA ALA A 693 -19.56 19.86 -7.23
C ALA A 693 -18.17 20.55 -7.12
N GLU A 694 -18.05 21.87 -7.38
CA GLU A 694 -16.80 22.59 -7.19
C GLU A 694 -16.39 22.69 -5.72
N THR A 695 -17.35 22.64 -4.81
CA THR A 695 -17.10 22.61 -3.36
C THR A 695 -16.28 21.38 -2.97
N LEU A 696 -16.46 20.25 -3.66
CA LEU A 696 -15.67 19.04 -3.39
C LEU A 696 -14.18 19.29 -3.63
N PHE A 697 -13.80 20.01 -4.68
CA PHE A 697 -12.40 20.35 -4.95
C PHE A 697 -11.84 21.32 -3.91
N LEU A 698 -12.61 22.32 -3.50
CA LEU A 698 -12.19 23.28 -2.46
C LEU A 698 -11.88 22.55 -1.14
N ILE A 699 -12.74 21.61 -0.74
CA ILE A 699 -12.54 20.80 0.46
C ILE A 699 -11.32 19.89 0.29
N ALA A 700 -11.22 19.18 -0.85
CA ALA A 700 -10.11 18.28 -1.14
C ALA A 700 -8.78 19.03 -1.18
N ASP A 701 -8.70 20.18 -1.82
CA ASP A 701 -7.49 21.01 -1.92
C ASP A 701 -7.05 21.54 -0.55
N SER A 702 -8.00 21.87 0.32
CA SER A 702 -7.69 22.31 1.68
C SER A 702 -7.08 21.20 2.53
N ALA A 703 -7.63 19.99 2.42
CA ALA A 703 -7.22 18.87 3.29
C ALA A 703 -6.08 18.03 2.72
N LEU A 704 -6.12 17.75 1.42
CA LEU A 704 -5.23 16.81 0.72
C LEU A 704 -4.69 17.44 -0.58
N PRO A 705 -3.98 18.59 -0.49
CA PRO A 705 -3.36 19.20 -1.69
C PRO A 705 -2.29 18.24 -2.23
N ASN A 706 -2.20 18.13 -3.55
CA ASN A 706 -1.21 17.29 -4.25
C ASN A 706 -1.23 15.80 -3.81
N PHE A 707 -2.37 15.30 -3.38
CA PHE A 707 -2.52 13.89 -3.03
C PHE A 707 -2.97 13.07 -4.24
N SER A 708 -2.25 12.02 -4.55
CA SER A 708 -2.56 11.05 -5.60
C SER A 708 -2.64 9.65 -5.00
N GLY A 709 -3.83 9.22 -4.72
CA GLY A 709 -4.10 7.93 -4.07
C GLY A 709 -5.55 7.52 -4.32
N GLY A 710 -5.86 7.11 -5.55
CA GLY A 710 -7.19 6.65 -5.92
C GLY A 710 -8.29 7.67 -5.58
N ASN A 711 -9.26 7.28 -4.79
CA ASN A 711 -10.42 8.11 -4.47
C ASN A 711 -10.35 8.85 -3.11
N GLY A 712 -9.18 8.91 -2.48
CA GLY A 712 -9.03 9.50 -1.13
C GLY A 712 -9.47 10.95 -1.05
N ARG A 713 -9.12 11.79 -2.04
CA ARG A 713 -9.56 13.20 -2.12
C ARG A 713 -11.07 13.33 -2.20
N TYR A 714 -11.69 12.53 -3.07
CA TYR A 714 -13.15 12.49 -3.20
C TYR A 714 -13.82 12.03 -1.90
N ARG A 715 -13.35 10.94 -1.30
CA ARG A 715 -13.92 10.39 -0.05
C ARG A 715 -13.89 11.40 1.09
N TYR A 716 -12.76 12.11 1.27
CA TYR A 716 -12.67 13.17 2.27
C TYR A 716 -13.67 14.27 2.00
N ALA A 717 -13.64 14.84 0.79
CA ALA A 717 -14.50 15.96 0.41
C ALA A 717 -15.99 15.59 0.51
N LYS A 718 -16.35 14.38 0.07
CA LYS A 718 -17.72 13.88 0.08
C LYS A 718 -18.25 13.64 1.49
N ALA A 719 -17.43 13.11 2.38
CA ALA A 719 -17.81 12.93 3.78
C ALA A 719 -18.09 14.28 4.47
N VAL A 720 -17.20 15.26 4.26
CA VAL A 720 -17.38 16.61 4.80
C VAL A 720 -18.61 17.29 4.21
N GLU A 721 -18.81 17.21 2.88
CA GLU A 721 -19.97 17.82 2.20
C GLU A 721 -21.29 17.21 2.71
N LEU A 722 -21.40 15.87 2.72
CA LEU A 722 -22.61 15.20 3.20
C LEU A 722 -22.88 15.43 4.69
N SER A 723 -21.83 15.63 5.50
CA SER A 723 -22.00 15.85 6.94
C SER A 723 -22.81 17.10 7.26
N SER A 724 -22.83 18.08 6.36
CA SER A 724 -23.60 19.34 6.56
C SER A 724 -25.11 19.15 6.44
N ARG A 725 -25.57 18.05 5.83
CA ARG A 725 -26.98 17.79 5.52
C ARG A 725 -27.49 16.41 5.92
N THR A 726 -26.71 15.68 6.71
CA THR A 726 -27.06 14.37 7.26
C THR A 726 -26.94 14.36 8.79
N ASN A 727 -27.55 13.39 9.45
CA ASN A 727 -27.52 13.24 10.90
C ASN A 727 -26.23 12.53 11.36
N ALA A 728 -25.67 11.65 10.51
CA ALA A 728 -24.46 10.91 10.78
C ALA A 728 -23.71 10.61 9.47
N VAL A 729 -22.41 10.41 9.57
CA VAL A 729 -21.56 9.98 8.47
C VAL A 729 -20.96 8.62 8.81
N LEU A 730 -21.14 7.65 7.93
CA LEU A 730 -20.47 6.36 7.96
C LEU A 730 -19.40 6.34 6.89
N THR A 731 -18.13 6.15 7.28
CA THR A 731 -17.06 5.85 6.33
C THR A 731 -16.82 4.35 6.28
N LEU A 732 -16.86 3.77 5.08
CA LEU A 732 -16.69 2.34 4.87
C LEU A 732 -15.34 2.09 4.19
N ALA A 733 -14.49 1.33 4.86
CA ALA A 733 -13.17 1.00 4.36
C ALA A 733 -12.76 -0.42 4.77
N PRO A 734 -11.96 -1.11 3.95
CA PRO A 734 -11.31 -2.33 4.40
C PRO A 734 -10.46 -2.06 5.64
N ARG A 735 -10.38 -3.04 6.52
CA ARG A 735 -9.54 -2.93 7.71
C ARG A 735 -8.08 -2.65 7.30
N TYR A 736 -7.45 -1.68 7.96
CA TYR A 736 -6.09 -1.22 7.73
C TYR A 736 -5.83 -0.59 6.35
N GLU A 737 -6.87 -0.21 5.61
CA GLU A 737 -6.69 0.54 4.36
C GLU A 737 -5.94 1.85 4.64
N ASN A 738 -4.81 2.04 3.94
CA ASN A 738 -3.94 3.16 4.21
C ASN A 738 -4.59 4.52 3.95
N THR A 739 -5.43 4.61 2.92
CA THR A 739 -6.15 5.86 2.61
C THR A 739 -7.13 6.22 3.72
N ALA A 740 -7.93 5.28 4.22
CA ALA A 740 -8.83 5.54 5.35
C ALA A 740 -8.08 6.04 6.58
N MET A 741 -6.94 5.42 6.91
CA MET A 741 -6.09 5.88 8.02
C MET A 741 -5.61 7.33 7.81
N ILE A 742 -5.27 7.71 6.57
CA ILE A 742 -4.85 9.07 6.27
C ILE A 742 -6.00 10.06 6.39
N LEU A 743 -7.22 9.71 5.98
CA LEU A 743 -8.36 10.60 6.14
C LEU A 743 -8.55 10.96 7.62
N ASP A 744 -8.39 10.00 8.52
CA ASP A 744 -8.44 10.24 9.97
C ASP A 744 -7.27 11.13 10.44
N MET A 745 -6.05 10.81 10.03
CA MET A 745 -4.86 11.62 10.36
C MET A 745 -4.96 13.06 9.83
N ARG A 746 -5.76 13.30 8.79
CA ARG A 746 -6.05 14.63 8.23
C ARG A 746 -7.23 15.31 8.89
N GLY A 747 -7.75 14.75 9.98
CA GLY A 747 -8.79 15.36 10.79
C GLY A 747 -10.18 15.27 10.15
N LEU A 748 -10.48 14.22 9.40
CA LEU A 748 -11.80 14.03 8.81
C LEU A 748 -12.91 14.09 9.86
N HIS A 749 -12.70 13.49 11.02
CA HIS A 749 -13.64 13.53 12.14
C HIS A 749 -13.98 14.96 12.57
N ASP A 750 -12.97 15.81 12.69
CA ASP A 750 -13.12 17.21 13.13
C ASP A 750 -13.68 18.11 12.02
N ALA A 751 -13.47 17.73 10.76
CA ALA A 751 -13.97 18.48 9.61
C ALA A 751 -15.46 18.24 9.32
N CYS A 752 -16.01 17.11 9.75
CA CYS A 752 -17.41 16.76 9.59
C CYS A 752 -18.29 17.52 10.58
N SER A 753 -19.38 18.12 10.08
CA SER A 753 -20.39 18.82 10.91
C SER A 753 -21.30 17.85 11.68
N ALA A 754 -21.55 16.67 11.11
CA ALA A 754 -22.28 15.58 11.76
C ALA A 754 -21.30 14.57 12.36
N PRO A 755 -21.69 13.82 13.41
CA PRO A 755 -20.91 12.74 13.97
C PRO A 755 -20.49 11.71 12.91
N LEU A 756 -19.23 11.25 12.98
CA LEU A 756 -18.66 10.29 12.04
C LEU A 756 -18.36 8.95 12.74
N PHE A 757 -18.72 7.86 12.08
CA PHE A 757 -18.39 6.51 12.49
C PHE A 757 -17.66 5.77 11.37
N GLN A 758 -16.48 5.24 11.67
CA GLN A 758 -15.69 4.46 10.71
C GLN A 758 -16.08 2.98 10.80
N LEU A 759 -16.63 2.46 9.72
CA LEU A 759 -16.90 1.06 9.52
C LEU A 759 -15.66 0.38 8.91
N SER A 760 -14.95 -0.36 9.75
CA SER A 760 -13.84 -1.18 9.31
C SER A 760 -14.37 -2.53 8.83
N LEU A 761 -14.35 -2.77 7.53
CA LEU A 761 -14.86 -3.99 6.93
C LEU A 761 -13.77 -5.07 6.95
N ASP A 762 -14.06 -6.11 7.71
CA ASP A 762 -13.38 -7.40 7.70
C ASP A 762 -14.48 -8.45 7.60
N ASN A 763 -14.18 -9.72 7.48
CA ASN A 763 -15.19 -10.74 7.23
C ASN A 763 -16.32 -10.84 8.29
N ASP A 764 -16.04 -10.43 9.52
CA ASP A 764 -16.95 -10.63 10.62
C ASP A 764 -17.57 -9.31 11.11
N TRP A 765 -18.74 -8.99 10.60
CA TRP A 765 -19.62 -7.99 11.19
C TRP A 765 -20.44 -8.66 12.29
N ASP A 766 -19.89 -8.68 13.49
CA ASP A 766 -20.48 -9.37 14.64
C ASP A 766 -21.49 -8.51 15.41
N GLU A 767 -22.15 -9.13 16.39
CA GLU A 767 -23.12 -8.47 17.27
C GLU A 767 -22.53 -7.27 18.02
N THR A 768 -21.21 -7.30 18.30
CA THR A 768 -20.50 -6.22 18.99
C THR A 768 -20.35 -5.00 18.07
N ALA A 769 -20.01 -5.22 16.81
CA ALA A 769 -19.92 -4.15 15.80
C ALA A 769 -21.30 -3.51 15.57
N TRP A 770 -22.36 -4.33 15.48
CA TRP A 770 -23.75 -3.86 15.43
C TRP A 770 -24.14 -3.04 16.65
N SER A 771 -23.82 -3.52 17.85
CA SER A 771 -24.12 -2.82 19.10
C SER A 771 -23.42 -1.45 19.16
N ARG A 772 -22.18 -1.37 18.72
CA ARG A 772 -21.41 -0.10 18.63
C ARG A 772 -22.03 0.87 17.64
N LEU A 773 -22.40 0.40 16.44
CA LEU A 773 -23.06 1.24 15.44
C LEU A 773 -24.41 1.76 15.92
N ARG A 774 -25.26 0.88 16.50
CA ARG A 774 -26.55 1.29 17.05
C ARG A 774 -26.40 2.27 18.22
N SER A 775 -25.42 2.04 19.11
CA SER A 775 -25.11 3.00 20.17
C SER A 775 -24.70 4.36 19.61
N PHE A 776 -23.83 4.38 18.60
CA PHE A 776 -23.45 5.61 17.94
C PHE A 776 -24.68 6.33 17.34
N LEU A 777 -25.46 5.61 16.54
CA LEU A 777 -26.65 6.18 15.90
C LEU A 777 -27.73 6.64 16.90
N TYR A 778 -27.79 6.04 18.09
CA TYR A 778 -28.74 6.47 19.15
C TYR A 778 -28.45 7.90 19.62
N TYR A 779 -27.18 8.34 19.57
CA TYR A 779 -26.78 9.69 19.98
C TYR A 779 -26.74 10.69 18.81
N CYS A 780 -26.96 10.26 17.58
CA CYS A 780 -27.10 11.10 16.40
C CYS A 780 -28.57 11.40 16.13
#